data_b287f1201919ac1a90a783377d09bbd8
#
_entry.id   b287f1201919ac1a90a783377d09bbd8
#
_cell.length_a   1.000
_cell.length_b   1.000
_cell.length_c   1.000
_cell.angle_alpha   90.00
_cell.angle_beta   90.00
_cell.angle_gamma   90.00
#
_symmetry.space_group_name_H-M   'P 1'
#
loop_
_entity.id
_entity.type
_entity.pdbx_description
1 polymer ?
#
loop_
_entity_poly.entity_id
_entity_poly.type
_entity_poly.pdbx_seq_one_letter_code
_entity_poly.pdbx_strand_id
1 'polypeptide(L)'
;MVQHCGKPEQAITDELAGAIFRNPVTQQWETSDEYLSGNVREKLATAETFAANHAEYQINVDYLKRVQPKDLDASEIEVRLGANWVKPEYITQFMREVFKTPGYYAGDEIKATYSEISGAWNISGKSMDRGNPLVTNTYGTLCVNGYKLLEDALNLRDTKIYDTIHDADGDHRVLNKQETMLAQQAQESIREAFKQWIFKDLDRREDLCATYNRIFNAIHPREYDGSHIRFEGMTPEISLMPHQKNAVAHILYGNNTLLAHCVGAGKTFQMIAAGMESRRLGLSQKNLYVVPNHLTEQWGADFLRLYPNANVLVATKKDFEPSNRKQFCSRIATGDYDAIVIGHSQFERVPLSPERQKAIIERQIDDITLALADARSEDSRSFTVKQMEKTKKTLEAKLQKLNDQTRKDDVVTFEELGVDRLFVDESHFYKNMFLYTKMRNIAGIAQTDAQKSSDMFAKCQYLDELTGGKGVTFATGTPVSNSMVELYTIMRYLQYDTLQKMGLSHFDDWAASFGETVTAIELSPEGTGYRAKTRFARFFNLPELISLFKESADVQTADMLNLPVPQAEYINEVLKPSETQEEMVSSFADRAEAVRNGNVNPRFDNMLKITNDGRKLALDQRLMNEMLPDEPESKVNRCVDNAFKVWEESAPDKGTQLIFCDLSTPKADGTFNVYDDVREKLVARGVPREEVAFIHEYNTETKKAELFAKVRAGQVRILMGSTPKLGAGTNIQDRLIALHHLDCPWKPSDLEQQEGRILRQGNRNKQVKIYRYVTENTFDSYMWQILENKQKFISQIMTYKSPVRACDDVDDTSLSYAEIKALAKGNPYIK
;
A
#
# COMPACT_ATOMS: atom_id res chain seq x y z
N MET A 1 -21.39 5.30 36.39
CA MET A 1 -22.60 6.15 36.30
C MET A 1 -23.40 6.11 37.59
N VAL A 2 -23.83 4.93 38.08
CA VAL A 2 -24.64 4.82 39.35
C VAL A 2 -23.97 5.55 40.51
N GLN A 3 -22.68 5.35 40.74
CA GLN A 3 -21.93 6.02 41.82
C GLN A 3 -21.81 7.54 41.64
N HIS A 4 -21.78 8.05 40.39
CA HIS A 4 -21.62 9.47 40.11
C HIS A 4 -22.95 10.24 40.08
N CYS A 5 -24.01 9.58 39.57
CA CYS A 5 -25.33 10.22 39.42
C CYS A 5 -26.23 9.99 40.62
N GLY A 6 -25.92 9.04 41.52
CA GLY A 6 -26.75 8.68 42.69
C GLY A 6 -28.13 8.12 42.34
N LYS A 7 -28.35 7.75 41.06
CA LYS A 7 -29.59 7.16 40.55
C LYS A 7 -29.46 5.64 40.45
N PRO A 8 -30.58 4.89 40.63
CA PRO A 8 -30.60 3.44 40.35
C PRO A 8 -30.21 3.13 38.90
N GLU A 9 -29.58 2.00 38.66
CA GLU A 9 -29.17 1.55 37.32
C GLU A 9 -30.33 1.60 36.32
N GLN A 10 -31.50 1.10 36.67
CA GLN A 10 -32.68 1.10 35.80
C GLN A 10 -33.10 2.53 35.36
N ALA A 11 -33.08 3.49 36.26
CA ALA A 11 -33.42 4.88 35.90
C ALA A 11 -32.41 5.51 34.95
N ILE A 12 -31.11 5.15 35.06
CA ILE A 12 -30.07 5.62 34.18
C ILE A 12 -30.21 4.98 32.80
N THR A 13 -30.49 3.69 32.73
CA THR A 13 -30.67 2.96 31.45
C THR A 13 -31.94 3.43 30.73
N ASP A 14 -33.01 3.73 31.44
CA ASP A 14 -34.24 4.28 30.85
C ASP A 14 -34.02 5.71 30.28
N GLU A 15 -33.28 6.55 31.00
CA GLU A 15 -32.91 7.90 30.54
C GLU A 15 -31.96 7.88 29.32
N LEU A 16 -31.11 6.85 29.20
CA LEU A 16 -30.14 6.68 28.12
C LEU A 16 -30.62 5.71 27.03
N ALA A 17 -31.90 5.33 27.02
CA ALA A 17 -32.47 4.43 26.03
C ALA A 17 -32.23 4.99 24.60
N GLY A 18 -31.60 4.20 23.74
CA GLY A 18 -31.19 4.58 22.38
C GLY A 18 -29.82 5.30 22.29
N ALA A 19 -29.23 5.72 23.41
CA ALA A 19 -27.88 6.23 23.50
C ALA A 19 -26.89 5.13 23.92
N ILE A 20 -27.37 4.12 24.68
CA ILE A 20 -26.60 2.94 25.06
C ILE A 20 -27.42 1.69 24.80
N PHE A 21 -26.73 0.58 24.51
CA PHE A 21 -27.32 -0.72 24.26
C PHE A 21 -26.57 -1.80 25.06
N ARG A 22 -27.29 -2.74 25.63
CA ARG A 22 -26.70 -3.89 26.28
C ARG A 22 -26.41 -4.93 25.21
N ASN A 23 -25.14 -5.27 25.02
CA ASN A 23 -24.76 -6.31 24.07
C ASN A 23 -25.26 -7.68 24.57
N PRO A 24 -26.06 -8.43 23.79
CA PRO A 24 -26.64 -9.69 24.25
C PRO A 24 -25.58 -10.79 24.45
N VAL A 25 -24.42 -10.72 23.79
CA VAL A 25 -23.34 -11.72 23.90
C VAL A 25 -22.42 -11.41 25.07
N THR A 26 -21.89 -10.18 25.14
CA THR A 26 -20.91 -9.78 26.16
C THR A 26 -21.55 -9.33 27.46
N GLN A 27 -22.86 -9.03 27.47
CA GLN A 27 -23.63 -8.45 28.55
C GLN A 27 -23.13 -7.07 29.01
N GLN A 28 -22.25 -6.45 28.24
CA GLN A 28 -21.73 -5.10 28.52
C GLN A 28 -22.59 -4.02 27.87
N TRP A 29 -22.58 -2.83 28.47
CA TRP A 29 -23.22 -1.66 27.91
C TRP A 29 -22.25 -1.00 26.90
N GLU A 30 -22.72 -0.83 25.68
CA GLU A 30 -22.01 -0.17 24.57
C GLU A 30 -22.75 1.13 24.20
N THR A 31 -22.02 2.13 23.75
CA THR A 31 -22.62 3.36 23.17
C THR A 31 -23.32 3.06 21.86
N SER A 32 -24.24 3.94 21.43
CA SER A 32 -24.91 3.80 20.12
C SER A 32 -23.90 3.71 18.97
N ASP A 33 -22.85 4.54 18.99
CA ASP A 33 -21.82 4.55 17.95
C ASP A 33 -21.03 3.24 17.90
N GLU A 34 -20.88 2.55 19.01
CA GLU A 34 -20.20 1.25 19.09
C GLU A 34 -21.13 0.09 18.73
N TYR A 35 -22.33 0.08 19.31
CA TYR A 35 -23.26 -1.04 19.10
C TYR A 35 -23.84 -1.06 17.70
N LEU A 36 -24.20 0.10 17.14
CA LEU A 36 -24.84 0.24 15.83
C LEU A 36 -23.83 0.34 14.65
N SER A 37 -22.58 -0.06 14.85
CA SER A 37 -21.52 -0.07 13.85
C SER A 37 -20.87 -1.44 13.74
N GLY A 38 -19.93 -1.60 12.81
CA GLY A 38 -19.30 -2.90 12.47
C GLY A 38 -20.26 -3.80 11.70
N ASN A 39 -20.19 -5.12 11.91
CA ASN A 39 -21.06 -6.08 11.22
C ASN A 39 -22.50 -6.02 11.79
N VAL A 40 -23.30 -5.07 11.31
CA VAL A 40 -24.66 -4.83 11.82
C VAL A 40 -25.66 -5.90 11.41
N ARG A 41 -25.37 -6.72 10.35
CA ARG A 41 -26.24 -7.85 9.99
C ARG A 41 -26.13 -8.99 11.00
N GLU A 42 -24.92 -9.34 11.40
CA GLU A 42 -24.68 -10.34 12.43
C GLU A 42 -25.21 -9.92 13.79
N LYS A 43 -25.01 -8.63 14.15
CA LYS A 43 -25.57 -8.05 15.38
C LYS A 43 -27.10 -8.10 15.38
N LEU A 44 -27.74 -7.83 14.23
CA LEU A 44 -29.21 -7.91 14.12
C LEU A 44 -29.70 -9.34 14.29
N ALA A 45 -29.14 -10.31 13.59
CA ALA A 45 -29.52 -11.72 13.72
C ALA A 45 -29.36 -12.22 15.16
N THR A 46 -28.27 -11.82 15.83
CA THR A 46 -28.03 -12.10 17.25
C THR A 46 -29.08 -11.45 18.14
N ALA A 47 -29.35 -10.16 17.95
CA ALA A 47 -30.34 -9.42 18.74
C ALA A 47 -31.75 -9.99 18.57
N GLU A 48 -32.17 -10.38 17.35
CA GLU A 48 -33.45 -11.02 17.08
C GLU A 48 -33.58 -12.38 17.82
N THR A 49 -32.51 -13.17 17.83
CA THR A 49 -32.48 -14.45 18.56
C THR A 49 -32.66 -14.26 20.06
N PHE A 50 -32.01 -13.26 20.63
CA PHE A 50 -32.15 -12.94 22.06
C PHE A 50 -33.50 -12.29 22.39
N ALA A 51 -34.00 -11.38 21.54
CA ALA A 51 -35.28 -10.70 21.74
C ALA A 51 -36.49 -11.66 21.75
N ALA A 52 -36.39 -12.78 21.05
CA ALA A 52 -37.42 -13.82 21.07
C ALA A 52 -37.70 -14.38 22.48
N ASN A 53 -36.70 -14.34 23.36
CA ASN A 53 -36.83 -14.84 24.74
C ASN A 53 -36.72 -13.75 25.81
N HIS A 54 -36.22 -12.55 25.46
CA HIS A 54 -35.90 -11.47 26.36
C HIS A 54 -36.33 -10.14 25.74
N ALA A 55 -37.49 -9.65 26.12
CA ALA A 55 -38.11 -8.42 25.57
C ALA A 55 -37.24 -7.17 25.69
N GLU A 56 -36.32 -7.11 26.68
CA GLU A 56 -35.39 -6.02 26.85
C GLU A 56 -34.47 -5.77 25.63
N TYR A 57 -34.23 -6.79 24.81
CA TYR A 57 -33.42 -6.63 23.59
C TYR A 57 -34.21 -6.18 22.37
N GLN A 58 -35.54 -5.93 22.47
CA GLN A 58 -36.33 -5.44 21.35
C GLN A 58 -35.83 -4.07 20.85
N ILE A 59 -35.39 -3.21 21.75
CA ILE A 59 -34.80 -1.92 21.42
C ILE A 59 -33.55 -2.08 20.52
N ASN A 60 -32.73 -3.10 20.81
CA ASN A 60 -31.55 -3.40 19.99
C ASN A 60 -31.96 -3.75 18.56
N VAL A 61 -32.96 -4.59 18.38
CA VAL A 61 -33.49 -4.99 17.08
C VAL A 61 -34.02 -3.78 16.30
N ASP A 62 -34.80 -2.92 16.95
CA ASP A 62 -35.44 -1.76 16.33
C ASP A 62 -34.40 -0.74 15.82
N TYR A 63 -33.33 -0.51 16.57
CA TYR A 63 -32.26 0.40 16.17
C TYR A 63 -31.32 -0.24 15.13
N LEU A 64 -30.98 -1.52 15.29
CA LEU A 64 -30.14 -2.22 14.29
C LEU A 64 -30.82 -2.31 12.91
N LYS A 65 -32.15 -2.43 12.86
CA LYS A 65 -32.89 -2.39 11.58
C LYS A 65 -32.77 -1.05 10.85
N ARG A 66 -32.56 0.07 11.55
CA ARG A 66 -32.42 1.40 10.93
C ARG A 66 -31.07 1.62 10.27
N VAL A 67 -30.05 0.93 10.73
CA VAL A 67 -28.64 1.08 10.24
C VAL A 67 -28.22 -0.03 9.28
N GLN A 68 -29.15 -0.91 8.88
CA GLN A 68 -28.83 -1.97 7.91
C GLN A 68 -28.47 -1.37 6.56
N PRO A 69 -27.35 -1.79 5.93
CA PRO A 69 -27.05 -1.43 4.55
C PRO A 69 -28.16 -1.95 3.62
N LYS A 70 -28.47 -1.17 2.58
CA LYS A 70 -29.40 -1.62 1.53
C LYS A 70 -28.85 -2.88 0.86
N ASP A 71 -29.69 -3.88 0.63
CA ASP A 71 -29.29 -5.06 -0.11
C ASP A 71 -28.92 -4.73 -1.56
N LEU A 72 -27.77 -5.25 -1.96
CA LEU A 72 -27.28 -5.18 -3.33
C LEU A 72 -27.92 -6.30 -4.14
N ASP A 73 -28.31 -5.97 -5.36
CA ASP A 73 -28.85 -6.93 -6.33
C ASP A 73 -27.75 -7.46 -7.30
N ALA A 74 -28.11 -8.41 -8.14
CA ALA A 74 -27.18 -9.05 -9.06
C ALA A 74 -26.54 -8.09 -10.10
N SER A 75 -27.12 -6.92 -10.34
CA SER A 75 -26.58 -5.91 -11.26
C SER A 75 -25.49 -5.07 -10.60
N GLU A 76 -25.48 -5.05 -9.27
CA GLU A 76 -24.54 -4.29 -8.45
C GLU A 76 -23.35 -5.14 -8.01
N ILE A 77 -23.46 -6.48 -8.05
CA ILE A 77 -22.45 -7.42 -7.57
C ILE A 77 -21.65 -8.00 -8.74
N GLU A 78 -20.35 -7.80 -8.74
CA GLU A 78 -19.44 -8.48 -9.68
C GLU A 78 -18.97 -9.81 -9.08
N VAL A 79 -19.27 -10.92 -9.78
CA VAL A 79 -18.84 -12.28 -9.39
C VAL A 79 -17.84 -12.81 -10.41
N ARG A 80 -16.68 -13.26 -9.93
CA ARG A 80 -15.63 -13.78 -10.79
C ARG A 80 -15.23 -15.20 -10.44
N LEU A 81 -14.62 -15.88 -11.39
CA LEU A 81 -14.01 -17.18 -11.17
C LEU A 81 -12.89 -17.05 -10.12
N GLY A 82 -12.89 -17.98 -9.19
CA GLY A 82 -11.91 -18.03 -8.09
C GLY A 82 -12.38 -17.39 -6.79
N ALA A 83 -13.47 -16.63 -6.78
CA ALA A 83 -14.06 -16.10 -5.55
C ALA A 83 -14.46 -17.27 -4.62
N ASN A 84 -13.87 -17.36 -3.44
CA ASN A 84 -14.05 -18.47 -2.50
C ASN A 84 -15.44 -18.50 -1.82
N TRP A 85 -16.16 -17.37 -1.84
CA TRP A 85 -17.54 -17.31 -1.36
C TRP A 85 -18.57 -17.89 -2.34
N VAL A 86 -18.15 -18.23 -3.56
CA VAL A 86 -18.95 -18.98 -4.54
C VAL A 86 -18.82 -20.48 -4.24
N LYS A 87 -19.95 -21.14 -4.00
CA LYS A 87 -19.96 -22.55 -3.65
C LYS A 87 -19.36 -23.44 -4.76
N PRO A 88 -18.53 -24.44 -4.43
CA PRO A 88 -17.95 -25.38 -5.41
C PRO A 88 -18.99 -26.10 -6.27
N GLU A 89 -20.19 -26.32 -5.73
CA GLU A 89 -21.31 -26.92 -6.44
C GLU A 89 -21.75 -26.08 -7.66
N TYR A 90 -21.68 -24.75 -7.57
CA TYR A 90 -21.99 -23.88 -8.69
C TYR A 90 -20.94 -23.96 -9.81
N ILE A 91 -19.68 -24.14 -9.47
CA ILE A 91 -18.63 -24.38 -10.48
C ILE A 91 -18.86 -25.74 -11.16
N THR A 92 -19.23 -26.78 -10.38
CA THR A 92 -19.59 -28.09 -10.93
C THR A 92 -20.83 -28.00 -11.84
N GLN A 93 -21.84 -27.23 -11.44
CA GLN A 93 -23.02 -26.96 -12.24
C GLN A 93 -22.69 -26.18 -13.53
N PHE A 94 -21.78 -25.23 -13.47
CA PHE A 94 -21.27 -24.50 -14.63
C PHE A 94 -20.63 -25.44 -15.66
N MET A 95 -19.78 -26.37 -15.22
CA MET A 95 -19.20 -27.39 -16.10
C MET A 95 -20.29 -28.25 -16.77
N ARG A 96 -21.29 -28.68 -16.00
CA ARG A 96 -22.40 -29.47 -16.52
C ARG A 96 -23.23 -28.71 -17.55
N GLU A 97 -23.55 -27.46 -17.31
CA GLU A 97 -24.46 -26.67 -18.16
C GLU A 97 -23.76 -26.01 -19.35
N VAL A 98 -22.56 -25.51 -19.19
CA VAL A 98 -21.84 -24.76 -20.23
C VAL A 98 -20.89 -25.66 -21.03
N PHE A 99 -20.12 -26.51 -20.35
CA PHE A 99 -19.24 -27.47 -21.04
C PHE A 99 -19.99 -28.72 -21.51
N LYS A 100 -21.30 -28.88 -21.12
CA LYS A 100 -22.08 -30.06 -21.40
C LYS A 100 -21.42 -31.36 -20.93
N THR A 101 -20.79 -31.30 -19.76
CA THR A 101 -20.18 -32.47 -19.13
C THR A 101 -21.24 -33.56 -18.97
N PRO A 102 -20.99 -34.78 -19.47
CA PRO A 102 -21.95 -35.88 -19.40
C PRO A 102 -22.40 -36.20 -17.98
N GLY A 103 -23.69 -36.45 -17.80
CA GLY A 103 -24.26 -36.63 -16.46
C GLY A 103 -23.70 -37.79 -15.65
N TYR A 104 -23.13 -38.80 -16.31
CA TYR A 104 -22.45 -39.90 -15.67
C TYR A 104 -21.06 -39.60 -15.13
N TYR A 105 -20.47 -38.49 -15.53
CA TYR A 105 -19.22 -37.94 -14.94
C TYR A 105 -19.50 -36.77 -13.97
N ALA A 106 -20.57 -36.03 -14.19
CA ALA A 106 -20.84 -34.79 -13.48
C ALA A 106 -21.32 -35.04 -12.03
N GLY A 107 -20.55 -34.58 -11.10
CA GLY A 107 -20.86 -34.62 -9.67
C GLY A 107 -20.06 -35.64 -8.87
N ASP A 108 -19.72 -36.80 -9.50
CA ASP A 108 -18.95 -37.84 -8.82
C ASP A 108 -17.49 -37.91 -9.25
N GLU A 109 -17.23 -37.89 -10.54
CA GLU A 109 -15.88 -38.01 -11.09
C GLU A 109 -15.30 -36.64 -11.53
N ILE A 110 -16.10 -35.78 -12.19
CA ILE A 110 -15.70 -34.43 -12.60
C ILE A 110 -16.41 -33.42 -11.71
N LYS A 111 -15.73 -32.94 -10.69
CA LYS A 111 -16.26 -31.93 -9.73
C LYS A 111 -15.21 -30.91 -9.36
N ALA A 112 -15.68 -29.72 -9.00
CA ALA A 112 -14.85 -28.68 -8.42
C ALA A 112 -14.84 -28.80 -6.89
N THR A 113 -13.68 -28.58 -6.28
CA THR A 113 -13.50 -28.51 -4.82
C THR A 113 -12.66 -27.28 -4.50
N TYR A 114 -12.86 -26.75 -3.29
CA TYR A 114 -12.07 -25.62 -2.77
C TYR A 114 -11.50 -26.00 -1.40
N SER A 115 -10.21 -25.79 -1.22
CA SER A 115 -9.51 -26.00 0.05
C SER A 115 -9.29 -24.68 0.76
N GLU A 116 -9.94 -24.48 1.90
CA GLU A 116 -9.77 -23.27 2.74
C GLU A 116 -8.34 -23.12 3.25
N ILE A 117 -7.63 -24.23 3.49
CA ILE A 117 -6.27 -24.23 4.04
C ILE A 117 -5.27 -23.69 3.02
N SER A 118 -5.38 -24.13 1.76
CA SER A 118 -4.47 -23.70 0.68
C SER A 118 -5.01 -22.53 -0.15
N GLY A 119 -6.28 -22.16 0.05
CA GLY A 119 -7.01 -21.23 -0.81
C GLY A 119 -7.10 -21.73 -2.27
N ALA A 120 -7.02 -23.04 -2.53
CA ALA A 120 -6.89 -23.58 -3.87
C ALA A 120 -8.16 -24.24 -4.36
N TRP A 121 -8.48 -23.96 -5.61
CA TRP A 121 -9.50 -24.67 -6.37
C TRP A 121 -8.88 -25.86 -7.11
N ASN A 122 -9.58 -26.95 -7.14
CA ASN A 122 -9.21 -28.13 -7.91
C ASN A 122 -10.43 -28.71 -8.65
N ILE A 123 -10.18 -29.24 -9.85
CA ILE A 123 -11.17 -29.97 -10.64
C ILE A 123 -10.69 -31.41 -10.79
N SER A 124 -11.44 -32.37 -10.25
CA SER A 124 -11.15 -33.78 -10.43
C SER A 124 -11.47 -34.27 -11.83
N GLY A 125 -10.97 -35.43 -12.25
CA GLY A 125 -11.36 -36.13 -13.47
C GLY A 125 -11.14 -35.37 -14.81
N LYS A 126 -10.28 -34.34 -14.84
CA LYS A 126 -10.05 -33.45 -16.02
C LYS A 126 -9.76 -34.17 -17.33
N SER A 127 -9.26 -35.40 -17.29
CA SER A 127 -8.88 -36.16 -18.48
C SER A 127 -9.94 -37.18 -18.93
N MET A 128 -11.07 -37.28 -18.26
CA MET A 128 -12.10 -38.29 -18.56
C MET A 128 -12.97 -37.91 -19.75
N ASP A 129 -13.31 -36.64 -19.95
CA ASP A 129 -14.21 -36.18 -21.00
C ASP A 129 -13.45 -35.68 -22.27
N ARG A 130 -12.52 -36.52 -22.76
CA ARG A 130 -11.65 -36.15 -23.90
C ARG A 130 -12.41 -36.09 -25.24
N GLY A 131 -13.57 -36.71 -25.35
CA GLY A 131 -14.38 -36.71 -26.56
C GLY A 131 -15.30 -35.50 -26.74
N ASN A 132 -15.34 -34.58 -25.78
CA ASN A 132 -16.23 -33.44 -25.79
C ASN A 132 -15.63 -32.25 -26.58
N PRO A 133 -16.23 -31.88 -27.74
CA PRO A 133 -15.72 -30.80 -28.58
C PRO A 133 -15.74 -29.43 -27.90
N LEU A 134 -16.66 -29.20 -26.95
CA LEU A 134 -16.71 -27.93 -26.20
C LEU A 134 -15.47 -27.79 -25.30
N VAL A 135 -15.03 -28.88 -24.68
CA VAL A 135 -13.89 -28.91 -23.77
C VAL A 135 -12.55 -28.91 -24.51
N THR A 136 -12.51 -29.51 -25.72
CA THR A 136 -11.27 -29.65 -26.48
C THR A 136 -11.03 -28.55 -27.49
N ASN A 137 -12.07 -27.87 -27.99
CA ASN A 137 -11.93 -26.87 -29.06
C ASN A 137 -12.50 -25.51 -28.70
N THR A 138 -13.74 -25.43 -28.12
CA THR A 138 -14.40 -24.14 -27.84
C THR A 138 -13.82 -23.47 -26.59
N TYR A 139 -13.71 -24.23 -25.50
CA TYR A 139 -13.18 -23.80 -24.21
C TYR A 139 -11.80 -24.42 -23.88
N GLY A 140 -11.19 -25.08 -24.89
CA GLY A 140 -9.87 -25.69 -24.80
C GLY A 140 -9.07 -25.44 -26.06
N THR A 141 -7.86 -25.98 -26.09
CA THR A 141 -6.95 -26.01 -27.27
C THR A 141 -6.43 -27.42 -27.46
N LEU A 142 -5.69 -27.62 -28.56
CA LEU A 142 -5.03 -28.92 -28.82
C LEU A 142 -4.06 -29.32 -27.70
N CYS A 143 -3.49 -28.34 -26.99
CA CYS A 143 -2.50 -28.57 -25.93
C CYS A 143 -3.11 -28.67 -24.52
N VAL A 144 -4.26 -28.02 -24.28
CA VAL A 144 -4.88 -27.93 -22.94
C VAL A 144 -6.40 -27.93 -23.04
N ASN A 145 -7.04 -28.79 -22.27
CA ASN A 145 -8.50 -28.91 -22.24
C ASN A 145 -9.17 -27.83 -21.38
N GLY A 146 -10.47 -27.60 -21.59
CA GLY A 146 -11.24 -26.58 -20.90
C GLY A 146 -11.33 -26.74 -19.38
N TYR A 147 -11.31 -27.95 -18.83
CA TYR A 147 -11.31 -28.18 -17.39
C TYR A 147 -10.01 -27.70 -16.75
N LYS A 148 -8.87 -27.88 -17.41
CA LYS A 148 -7.59 -27.38 -16.92
C LYS A 148 -7.52 -25.87 -17.01
N LEU A 149 -8.05 -25.28 -18.10
CA LEU A 149 -8.13 -23.83 -18.26
C LEU A 149 -9.07 -23.20 -17.22
N LEU A 150 -10.19 -23.84 -16.90
CA LEU A 150 -11.10 -23.41 -15.83
C LEU A 150 -10.43 -23.49 -14.46
N GLU A 151 -9.71 -24.59 -14.15
CA GLU A 151 -8.97 -24.72 -12.90
C GLU A 151 -7.88 -23.66 -12.76
N ASP A 152 -7.16 -23.38 -13.84
CA ASP A 152 -6.16 -22.32 -13.84
C ASP A 152 -6.82 -20.93 -13.65
N ALA A 153 -7.98 -20.68 -14.27
CA ALA A 153 -8.75 -19.44 -14.08
C ALA A 153 -9.28 -19.29 -12.65
N LEU A 154 -9.80 -20.37 -12.05
CA LEU A 154 -10.24 -20.40 -10.65
C LEU A 154 -9.11 -20.10 -9.66
N ASN A 155 -7.89 -20.47 -10.00
CA ASN A 155 -6.68 -20.18 -9.21
C ASN A 155 -5.97 -18.88 -9.64
N LEU A 156 -6.64 -18.00 -10.39
CA LEU A 156 -6.10 -16.74 -10.92
C LEU A 156 -4.79 -16.93 -11.71
N ARG A 157 -4.65 -18.05 -12.42
CA ARG A 157 -3.49 -18.35 -13.24
C ARG A 157 -3.84 -18.22 -14.71
N ASP A 158 -3.00 -17.53 -15.45
CA ASP A 158 -3.05 -17.58 -16.90
C ASP A 158 -2.18 -18.74 -17.40
N THR A 159 -2.78 -19.56 -18.22
CA THR A 159 -2.10 -20.75 -18.77
C THR A 159 -0.97 -20.35 -19.72
N LYS A 160 0.20 -20.94 -19.52
CA LYS A 160 1.39 -20.77 -20.34
C LYS A 160 1.82 -22.11 -20.91
N ILE A 161 1.96 -22.18 -22.22
CA ILE A 161 2.37 -23.38 -22.95
C ILE A 161 3.88 -23.28 -23.28
N TYR A 162 4.62 -24.33 -22.99
CA TYR A 162 6.06 -24.40 -23.25
C TYR A 162 6.38 -25.60 -24.11
N ASP A 163 7.17 -25.39 -25.17
CA ASP A 163 7.78 -26.43 -25.92
C ASP A 163 9.10 -26.83 -25.27
N THR A 164 9.42 -28.13 -25.33
CA THR A 164 10.72 -28.61 -24.90
C THR A 164 11.61 -28.75 -26.15
N ILE A 165 12.65 -27.93 -26.22
CA ILE A 165 13.66 -28.00 -27.28
C ILE A 165 14.81 -28.82 -26.74
N HIS A 166 15.15 -29.85 -27.47
CA HIS A 166 16.31 -30.73 -27.21
C HIS A 166 17.49 -30.25 -28.07
N ASP A 167 18.50 -29.68 -27.47
CA ASP A 167 19.72 -29.25 -28.14
C ASP A 167 20.99 -29.86 -27.48
N ALA A 168 22.16 -29.47 -27.96
CA ALA A 168 23.43 -30.03 -27.50
C ALA A 168 23.76 -29.67 -26.03
N ASP A 169 23.14 -28.61 -25.48
CA ASP A 169 23.32 -28.14 -24.11
C ASP A 169 22.27 -28.72 -23.13
N GLY A 170 21.32 -29.53 -23.64
CA GLY A 170 20.28 -30.23 -22.86
C GLY A 170 18.86 -29.79 -23.20
N ASP A 171 17.90 -30.19 -22.33
CA ASP A 171 16.48 -29.89 -22.50
C ASP A 171 16.14 -28.46 -22.02
N HIS A 172 15.76 -27.59 -22.96
CA HIS A 172 15.35 -26.24 -22.67
C HIS A 172 13.83 -26.05 -22.90
N ARG A 173 13.15 -25.39 -21.94
CA ARG A 173 11.75 -25.05 -22.08
C ARG A 173 11.60 -23.63 -22.65
N VAL A 174 11.01 -23.54 -23.83
CA VAL A 174 10.76 -22.27 -24.52
C VAL A 174 9.24 -21.98 -24.56
N LEU A 175 8.85 -20.75 -24.27
CA LEU A 175 7.44 -20.33 -24.30
C LEU A 175 6.91 -20.40 -25.74
N ASN A 176 5.90 -21.26 -25.97
CA ASN A 176 5.14 -21.28 -27.21
C ASN A 176 4.11 -20.14 -27.19
N LYS A 177 4.43 -19.05 -27.90
CA LYS A 177 3.61 -17.83 -27.90
C LYS A 177 2.22 -18.07 -28.51
N GLN A 178 2.18 -18.78 -29.63
CA GLN A 178 0.94 -19.01 -30.36
C GLN A 178 -0.04 -19.85 -29.53
N GLU A 179 0.41 -20.97 -29.00
CA GLU A 179 -0.43 -21.86 -28.17
C GLU A 179 -0.79 -21.18 -26.83
N THR A 180 0.09 -20.36 -26.25
CA THR A 180 -0.20 -19.60 -25.06
C THR A 180 -1.30 -18.56 -25.32
N MET A 181 -1.25 -17.83 -26.43
CA MET A 181 -2.31 -16.88 -26.82
C MET A 181 -3.65 -17.57 -27.03
N LEU A 182 -3.67 -18.73 -27.69
CA LEU A 182 -4.91 -19.50 -27.89
C LEU A 182 -5.48 -19.99 -26.55
N ALA A 183 -4.64 -20.47 -25.66
CA ALA A 183 -5.04 -20.90 -24.32
C ALA A 183 -5.61 -19.74 -23.50
N GLN A 184 -5.00 -18.56 -23.55
CA GLN A 184 -5.49 -17.37 -22.87
C GLN A 184 -6.81 -16.86 -23.44
N GLN A 185 -6.98 -16.92 -24.76
CA GLN A 185 -8.24 -16.58 -25.42
C GLN A 185 -9.36 -17.55 -25.02
N ALA A 186 -9.06 -18.84 -24.92
CA ALA A 186 -10.02 -19.85 -24.43
C ALA A 186 -10.36 -19.61 -22.93
N GLN A 187 -9.39 -19.25 -22.10
CA GLN A 187 -9.65 -18.85 -20.71
C GLN A 187 -10.55 -17.62 -20.62
N GLU A 188 -10.34 -16.61 -21.45
CA GLU A 188 -11.20 -15.42 -21.48
C GLU A 188 -12.62 -15.77 -21.90
N SER A 189 -12.78 -16.66 -22.89
CA SER A 189 -14.08 -17.18 -23.27
C SER A 189 -14.79 -17.92 -22.12
N ILE A 190 -14.04 -18.64 -21.28
CA ILE A 190 -14.58 -19.28 -20.08
C ILE A 190 -15.02 -18.23 -19.03
N ARG A 191 -14.22 -17.18 -18.79
CA ARG A 191 -14.55 -16.09 -17.85
C ARG A 191 -15.84 -15.38 -18.29
N GLU A 192 -15.94 -15.04 -19.59
CA GLU A 192 -17.13 -14.38 -20.12
C GLU A 192 -18.36 -15.28 -20.07
N ALA A 193 -18.23 -16.56 -20.41
CA ALA A 193 -19.32 -17.53 -20.30
C ALA A 193 -19.80 -17.68 -18.84
N PHE A 194 -18.87 -17.70 -17.87
CA PHE A 194 -19.22 -17.75 -16.46
C PHE A 194 -19.98 -16.50 -16.01
N LYS A 195 -19.50 -15.32 -16.40
CA LYS A 195 -20.15 -14.03 -16.09
C LYS A 195 -21.58 -13.98 -16.58
N GLN A 196 -21.82 -14.45 -17.81
CA GLN A 196 -23.18 -14.50 -18.39
C GLN A 196 -24.07 -15.59 -17.75
N TRP A 197 -23.48 -16.64 -17.21
CA TRP A 197 -24.21 -17.79 -16.66
C TRP A 197 -24.56 -17.63 -15.18
N ILE A 198 -23.68 -17.03 -14.37
CA ILE A 198 -23.75 -17.12 -12.90
C ILE A 198 -25.05 -16.60 -12.31
N PHE A 199 -25.62 -15.53 -12.83
CA PHE A 199 -26.87 -14.92 -12.37
C PHE A 199 -28.10 -15.25 -13.23
N LYS A 200 -27.98 -16.19 -14.16
CA LYS A 200 -29.07 -16.53 -15.08
C LYS A 200 -30.21 -17.31 -14.41
N ASP A 201 -29.84 -18.23 -13.51
CA ASP A 201 -30.79 -19.00 -12.71
C ASP A 201 -31.26 -18.18 -11.50
N LEU A 202 -32.58 -18.26 -11.16
CA LEU A 202 -33.19 -17.43 -10.12
C LEU A 202 -32.68 -17.85 -8.71
N ASP A 203 -32.73 -19.15 -8.40
CA ASP A 203 -32.40 -19.66 -7.06
C ASP A 203 -30.92 -19.41 -6.76
N ARG A 204 -30.05 -19.67 -7.74
CA ARG A 204 -28.62 -19.39 -7.64
C ARG A 204 -28.34 -17.89 -7.47
N ARG A 205 -29.04 -17.04 -8.19
CA ARG A 205 -28.93 -15.56 -8.09
C ARG A 205 -29.32 -15.08 -6.70
N GLU A 206 -30.43 -15.56 -6.16
CA GLU A 206 -30.90 -15.18 -4.82
C GLU A 206 -29.92 -15.66 -3.73
N ASP A 207 -29.45 -16.91 -3.80
CA ASP A 207 -28.44 -17.44 -2.86
C ASP A 207 -27.12 -16.65 -2.90
N LEU A 208 -26.64 -16.32 -4.09
CA LEU A 208 -25.40 -15.57 -4.25
C LEU A 208 -25.55 -14.12 -3.76
N CYS A 209 -26.65 -13.43 -4.09
CA CYS A 209 -26.92 -12.09 -3.58
C CYS A 209 -27.03 -12.08 -2.05
N ALA A 210 -27.75 -13.02 -1.46
CA ALA A 210 -27.87 -13.15 -0.01
C ALA A 210 -26.51 -13.43 0.65
N THR A 211 -25.71 -14.33 0.08
CA THR A 211 -24.37 -14.65 0.58
C THR A 211 -23.44 -13.46 0.50
N TYR A 212 -23.41 -12.75 -0.64
CA TYR A 212 -22.58 -11.55 -0.82
C TYR A 212 -22.95 -10.44 0.17
N ASN A 213 -24.25 -10.12 0.28
CA ASN A 213 -24.74 -9.11 1.23
C ASN A 213 -24.39 -9.45 2.67
N ARG A 214 -24.47 -10.73 3.04
CA ARG A 214 -24.12 -11.19 4.40
C ARG A 214 -22.62 -11.07 4.70
N ILE A 215 -21.74 -11.32 3.71
CA ILE A 215 -20.28 -11.32 3.92
C ILE A 215 -19.70 -9.92 3.73
N PHE A 216 -20.00 -9.25 2.62
CA PHE A 216 -19.31 -8.03 2.19
C PHE A 216 -20.11 -6.75 2.41
N ASN A 217 -21.44 -6.80 2.33
CA ASN A 217 -22.32 -5.65 2.55
C ASN A 217 -22.98 -5.70 3.93
N ALA A 218 -22.18 -5.93 4.95
CA ALA A 218 -22.65 -6.11 6.33
C ALA A 218 -22.15 -5.03 7.29
N ILE A 219 -21.19 -4.20 6.84
CA ILE A 219 -20.47 -3.27 7.68
C ILE A 219 -21.13 -1.89 7.63
N HIS A 220 -21.46 -1.36 8.79
CA HIS A 220 -21.81 0.05 9.02
C HIS A 220 -20.61 0.73 9.67
N PRO A 221 -19.93 1.69 8.99
CA PRO A 221 -18.75 2.35 9.53
C PRO A 221 -19.06 3.09 10.83
N ARG A 222 -18.17 2.97 11.83
CA ARG A 222 -18.27 3.72 13.08
C ARG A 222 -17.76 5.14 12.86
N GLU A 223 -18.53 6.12 13.35
CA GLU A 223 -18.10 7.49 13.43
C GLU A 223 -17.47 7.77 14.81
N TYR A 224 -16.40 8.55 14.83
CA TYR A 224 -15.67 8.88 16.05
C TYR A 224 -15.69 10.38 16.29
N ASP A 225 -16.29 10.79 17.41
CA ASP A 225 -16.28 12.17 17.89
C ASP A 225 -15.38 12.30 19.12
N GLY A 226 -14.28 13.05 18.97
CA GLY A 226 -13.34 13.37 20.03
C GLY A 226 -13.58 14.73 20.70
N SER A 227 -14.69 15.41 20.43
CA SER A 227 -14.98 16.75 20.95
C SER A 227 -15.03 16.79 22.48
N HIS A 228 -15.44 15.70 23.12
CA HIS A 228 -15.56 15.55 24.57
C HIS A 228 -14.23 15.24 25.27
N ILE A 229 -13.17 14.86 24.53
CA ILE A 229 -11.88 14.48 25.13
C ILE A 229 -11.17 15.71 25.68
N ARG A 230 -10.77 15.61 26.93
CA ARG A 230 -9.93 16.60 27.60
C ARG A 230 -8.53 16.05 27.75
N PHE A 231 -7.55 16.74 27.18
CA PHE A 231 -6.15 16.32 27.18
C PHE A 231 -5.45 16.88 28.43
N GLU A 232 -5.52 16.13 29.53
CA GLU A 232 -4.89 16.52 30.80
C GLU A 232 -3.35 16.47 30.69
N GLY A 233 -2.69 17.50 31.21
CA GLY A 233 -1.23 17.62 31.15
C GLY A 233 -0.68 18.17 29.82
N MET A 234 -1.55 18.37 28.81
CA MET A 234 -1.16 19.02 27.55
C MET A 234 -0.99 20.55 27.81
N THR A 235 -0.02 21.15 27.11
CA THR A 235 0.18 22.60 27.18
C THR A 235 -1.09 23.37 26.74
N PRO A 236 -1.50 24.42 27.47
CA PRO A 236 -2.65 25.23 27.08
C PRO A 236 -2.42 26.10 25.84
N GLU A 237 -1.16 26.27 25.42
CA GLU A 237 -0.78 27.05 24.24
C GLU A 237 -1.15 26.36 22.90
N ILE A 238 -1.37 25.05 22.93
CA ILE A 238 -1.67 24.23 21.75
C ILE A 238 -3.06 23.63 21.92
N SER A 239 -3.93 23.82 20.92
CA SER A 239 -5.25 23.18 20.85
C SER A 239 -5.29 22.27 19.64
N LEU A 240 -5.73 21.03 19.85
CA LEU A 240 -5.94 20.09 18.75
C LEU A 240 -7.17 20.47 17.93
N MET A 241 -7.04 20.36 16.60
CA MET A 241 -8.12 20.58 15.65
C MET A 241 -9.20 19.48 15.76
N PRO A 242 -10.45 19.72 15.32
CA PRO A 242 -11.52 18.72 15.41
C PRO A 242 -11.13 17.35 14.82
N HIS A 243 -10.57 17.31 13.60
CA HIS A 243 -10.13 16.07 12.99
C HIS A 243 -9.04 15.33 13.78
N GLN A 244 -8.18 16.08 14.49
CA GLN A 244 -7.15 15.49 15.34
C GLN A 244 -7.76 14.85 16.60
N LYS A 245 -8.76 15.50 17.19
CA LYS A 245 -9.53 14.95 18.33
C LYS A 245 -10.30 13.68 17.91
N ASN A 246 -10.92 13.70 16.73
CA ASN A 246 -11.62 12.55 16.20
C ASN A 246 -10.67 11.37 15.90
N ALA A 247 -9.47 11.63 15.38
CA ALA A 247 -8.42 10.63 15.22
C ALA A 247 -7.97 10.03 16.56
N VAL A 248 -7.84 10.86 17.60
CA VAL A 248 -7.54 10.37 18.96
C VAL A 248 -8.69 9.49 19.47
N ALA A 249 -9.95 9.90 19.28
CA ALA A 249 -11.11 9.07 19.62
C ALA A 249 -11.12 7.74 18.89
N HIS A 250 -10.76 7.72 17.60
CA HIS A 250 -10.65 6.49 16.83
C HIS A 250 -9.60 5.54 17.44
N ILE A 251 -8.41 6.05 17.79
CA ILE A 251 -7.36 5.27 18.44
C ILE A 251 -7.76 4.74 19.82
N LEU A 252 -8.49 5.53 20.60
CA LEU A 252 -8.87 5.15 21.97
C LEU A 252 -10.03 4.16 22.04
N TYR A 253 -11.03 4.34 21.17
CA TYR A 253 -12.30 3.62 21.22
C TYR A 253 -12.47 2.58 20.11
N GLY A 254 -11.63 2.67 19.06
CA GLY A 254 -11.61 1.70 17.94
C GLY A 254 -10.69 0.51 18.18
N ASN A 255 -10.52 -0.25 17.12
CA ASN A 255 -9.52 -1.32 17.04
C ASN A 255 -8.18 -0.75 16.53
N ASN A 256 -7.27 -1.61 16.07
CA ASN A 256 -6.06 -1.16 15.39
C ASN A 256 -6.39 -0.12 14.32
N THR A 257 -5.62 0.98 14.30
CA THR A 257 -6.00 2.16 13.54
C THR A 257 -4.90 2.56 12.55
N LEU A 258 -5.30 2.92 11.33
CA LEU A 258 -4.48 3.64 10.38
C LEU A 258 -4.89 5.12 10.32
N LEU A 259 -3.98 6.01 10.61
CA LEU A 259 -4.14 7.43 10.31
C LEU A 259 -3.67 7.71 8.87
N ALA A 260 -4.60 7.58 7.92
CA ALA A 260 -4.36 7.87 6.49
C ALA A 260 -4.59 9.37 6.22
N HIS A 261 -3.85 10.21 6.91
CA HIS A 261 -4.00 11.66 6.88
C HIS A 261 -2.98 12.31 5.97
N CYS A 262 -3.37 13.29 5.17
CA CYS A 262 -2.48 14.03 4.28
C CYS A 262 -1.29 14.66 5.03
N VAL A 263 -0.27 15.02 4.29
CA VAL A 263 0.89 15.72 4.85
C VAL A 263 0.43 17.05 5.46
N GLY A 264 0.90 17.36 6.68
CA GLY A 264 0.52 18.58 7.39
C GLY A 264 -0.73 18.48 8.28
N ALA A 265 -1.47 17.38 8.28
CA ALA A 265 -2.65 17.16 9.14
C ALA A 265 -2.31 17.00 10.64
N GLY A 266 -1.02 16.93 11.01
CA GLY A 266 -0.58 16.86 12.41
C GLY A 266 -0.62 15.46 13.01
N LYS A 267 -0.37 14.41 12.23
CA LYS A 267 -0.32 13.00 12.66
C LYS A 267 0.52 12.78 13.92
N THR A 268 1.68 13.43 14.01
CA THR A 268 2.56 13.35 15.19
C THR A 268 1.82 13.73 16.48
N PHE A 269 1.11 14.86 16.48
CA PHE A 269 0.36 15.32 17.65
C PHE A 269 -0.83 14.41 17.98
N GLN A 270 -1.48 13.84 16.97
CA GLN A 270 -2.56 12.87 17.15
C GLN A 270 -2.05 11.61 17.88
N MET A 271 -0.93 11.04 17.42
CA MET A 271 -0.33 9.84 18.03
C MET A 271 0.19 10.12 19.44
N ILE A 272 0.84 11.27 19.67
CA ILE A 272 1.31 11.68 21.00
C ILE A 272 0.12 11.82 21.96
N ALA A 273 -0.91 12.56 21.56
CA ALA A 273 -2.08 12.79 22.41
C ALA A 273 -2.83 11.48 22.69
N ALA A 274 -3.00 10.63 21.68
CA ALA A 274 -3.66 9.33 21.83
C ALA A 274 -2.89 8.41 22.80
N GLY A 275 -1.56 8.36 22.71
CA GLY A 275 -0.76 7.56 23.63
C GLY A 275 -0.81 8.08 25.08
N MET A 276 -0.71 9.39 25.29
CA MET A 276 -0.84 9.98 26.62
C MET A 276 -2.22 9.73 27.23
N GLU A 277 -3.30 9.92 26.46
CA GLU A 277 -4.65 9.63 26.91
C GLU A 277 -4.89 8.13 27.14
N SER A 278 -4.35 7.26 26.30
CA SER A 278 -4.42 5.81 26.51
C SER A 278 -3.82 5.40 27.84
N ARG A 279 -2.66 5.97 28.20
CA ARG A 279 -1.98 5.70 29.45
C ARG A 279 -2.76 6.28 30.64
N ARG A 280 -3.25 7.53 30.53
CA ARG A 280 -4.06 8.18 31.56
C ARG A 280 -5.35 7.42 31.87
N LEU A 281 -5.98 6.88 30.84
CA LEU A 281 -7.21 6.07 30.94
C LEU A 281 -6.96 4.61 31.35
N GLY A 282 -5.69 4.19 31.47
CA GLY A 282 -5.33 2.80 31.79
C GLY A 282 -5.57 1.81 30.65
N LEU A 283 -5.71 2.31 29.41
CA LEU A 283 -5.86 1.50 28.21
C LEU A 283 -4.53 0.95 27.69
N SER A 284 -3.43 1.55 28.11
CA SER A 284 -2.06 1.07 27.84
C SER A 284 -1.16 1.39 29.02
N GLN A 285 -0.11 0.57 29.19
CA GLN A 285 0.91 0.79 30.22
C GLN A 285 2.22 1.29 29.61
N LYS A 286 2.55 0.82 28.40
CA LYS A 286 3.85 1.12 27.78
C LYS A 286 3.70 1.38 26.28
N ASN A 287 3.82 2.64 25.92
CA ASN A 287 3.66 3.12 24.53
C ASN A 287 5.02 3.18 23.83
N LEU A 288 5.15 2.50 22.69
CA LEU A 288 6.32 2.52 21.82
C LEU A 288 6.02 3.25 20.52
N TYR A 289 6.84 4.25 20.17
CA TYR A 289 6.72 5.02 18.92
C TYR A 289 7.88 4.66 18.01
N VAL A 290 7.56 4.08 16.85
CA VAL A 290 8.52 3.71 15.81
C VAL A 290 8.45 4.74 14.70
N VAL A 291 9.52 5.49 14.51
CA VAL A 291 9.55 6.67 13.64
C VAL A 291 10.72 6.60 12.67
N PRO A 292 10.74 7.39 11.58
CA PRO A 292 11.92 7.50 10.73
C PRO A 292 13.17 7.85 11.52
N ASN A 293 14.31 7.18 11.26
CA ASN A 293 15.51 7.26 12.07
C ASN A 293 16.04 8.68 12.31
N HIS A 294 15.81 9.58 11.36
CA HIS A 294 16.26 10.97 11.45
C HIS A 294 15.28 11.89 12.20
N LEU A 295 14.14 11.37 12.61
CA LEU A 295 13.09 12.12 13.31
C LEU A 295 12.98 11.80 14.80
N THR A 296 13.79 10.87 15.33
CA THR A 296 13.70 10.45 16.73
C THR A 296 13.83 11.61 17.72
N GLU A 297 14.83 12.47 17.53
CA GLU A 297 15.07 13.64 18.39
C GLU A 297 13.96 14.69 18.24
N GLN A 298 13.46 14.91 17.01
CA GLN A 298 12.34 15.82 16.75
C GLN A 298 11.07 15.32 17.43
N TRP A 299 10.78 14.02 17.38
CA TRP A 299 9.64 13.43 18.08
C TRP A 299 9.74 13.63 19.61
N GLY A 300 10.92 13.46 20.18
CA GLY A 300 11.16 13.77 21.60
C GLY A 300 10.89 15.24 21.93
N ALA A 301 11.32 16.15 21.07
CA ALA A 301 11.07 17.58 21.22
C ALA A 301 9.59 17.93 21.07
N ASP A 302 8.89 17.34 20.09
CA ASP A 302 7.44 17.54 19.87
C ASP A 302 6.62 16.96 21.04
N PHE A 303 7.06 15.85 21.66
CA PHE A 303 6.49 15.31 22.88
C PHE A 303 6.54 16.33 24.02
N LEU A 304 7.75 16.84 24.33
CA LEU A 304 7.93 17.81 25.43
C LEU A 304 7.29 19.16 25.13
N ARG A 305 7.15 19.52 23.86
CA ARG A 305 6.41 20.70 23.45
C ARG A 305 4.91 20.56 23.73
N LEU A 306 4.35 19.36 23.50
CA LEU A 306 2.91 19.11 23.70
C LEU A 306 2.61 18.76 25.17
N TYR A 307 3.46 17.94 25.80
CA TYR A 307 3.37 17.52 27.19
C TYR A 307 4.68 17.82 27.93
N PRO A 308 4.87 19.03 28.49
CA PRO A 308 6.14 19.45 29.10
C PRO A 308 6.62 18.59 30.26
N ASN A 309 5.72 17.89 30.94
CA ASN A 309 6.03 17.05 32.10
C ASN A 309 6.18 15.55 31.75
N ALA A 310 6.10 15.19 30.47
CA ALA A 310 6.18 13.78 30.05
C ALA A 310 7.57 13.19 30.26
N ASN A 311 7.62 11.97 30.77
CA ASN A 311 8.85 11.18 30.88
C ASN A 311 9.08 10.39 29.59
N VAL A 312 9.90 10.92 28.69
CA VAL A 312 10.13 10.37 27.35
C VAL A 312 11.51 9.77 27.22
N LEU A 313 11.59 8.51 26.82
CA LEU A 313 12.85 7.84 26.46
C LEU A 313 13.04 7.90 24.95
N VAL A 314 14.06 8.65 24.49
CA VAL A 314 14.40 8.76 23.06
C VAL A 314 15.67 7.98 22.76
N ALA A 315 15.62 7.05 21.82
CA ALA A 315 16.75 6.26 21.41
C ALA A 315 17.70 7.04 20.51
N THR A 316 18.99 6.93 20.80
CA THR A 316 20.08 7.43 19.97
C THR A 316 20.71 6.31 19.15
N LYS A 317 21.56 6.65 18.18
CA LYS A 317 22.32 5.64 17.41
C LYS A 317 23.22 4.78 18.29
N LYS A 318 23.81 5.39 19.35
CA LYS A 318 24.70 4.70 20.28
C LYS A 318 24.01 3.66 21.15
N ASP A 319 22.73 3.87 21.47
CA ASP A 319 21.96 2.96 22.31
C ASP A 319 21.72 1.60 21.62
N PHE A 320 21.74 1.56 20.28
CA PHE A 320 21.56 0.33 19.49
C PHE A 320 22.86 -0.24 18.90
N GLU A 321 24.01 0.25 19.33
CA GLU A 321 25.26 -0.45 19.09
C GLU A 321 25.28 -1.79 19.87
N PRO A 322 25.97 -2.84 19.38
CA PRO A 322 25.91 -4.17 19.98
C PRO A 322 26.21 -4.21 21.48
N SER A 323 27.12 -3.34 21.95
CA SER A 323 27.49 -3.24 23.37
C SER A 323 26.41 -2.62 24.26
N ASN A 324 25.58 -1.72 23.74
CA ASN A 324 24.68 -0.88 24.53
C ASN A 324 23.21 -1.34 24.39
N ARG A 325 22.88 -2.06 23.33
CA ARG A 325 21.50 -2.46 22.99
C ARG A 325 20.80 -3.21 24.11
N LYS A 326 21.50 -4.19 24.74
CA LYS A 326 20.91 -4.95 25.85
C LYS A 326 20.55 -4.03 27.01
N GLN A 327 21.45 -3.10 27.36
CA GLN A 327 21.22 -2.14 28.45
C GLN A 327 20.04 -1.22 28.12
N PHE A 328 19.96 -0.72 26.89
CA PHE A 328 18.85 0.13 26.45
C PHE A 328 17.49 -0.62 26.46
N CYS A 329 17.44 -1.84 25.92
CA CYS A 329 16.24 -2.67 25.98
C CYS A 329 15.85 -3.01 27.43
N SER A 330 16.80 -3.27 28.32
CA SER A 330 16.53 -3.47 29.75
C SER A 330 15.95 -2.22 30.42
N ARG A 331 16.42 -1.02 30.05
CA ARG A 331 15.81 0.24 30.50
C ARG A 331 14.35 0.38 30.04
N ILE A 332 14.03 -0.02 28.79
CA ILE A 332 12.66 -0.06 28.30
C ILE A 332 11.82 -1.02 29.15
N ALA A 333 12.33 -2.24 29.38
CA ALA A 333 11.60 -3.29 30.09
C ALA A 333 11.27 -2.89 31.52
N THR A 334 12.23 -2.29 32.25
CA THR A 334 12.11 -1.99 33.69
C THR A 334 11.68 -0.56 34.01
N GLY A 335 11.80 0.37 33.05
CA GLY A 335 11.52 1.78 33.27
C GLY A 335 10.03 2.10 33.11
N ASP A 336 9.59 3.13 33.85
CA ASP A 336 8.27 3.72 33.74
C ASP A 336 8.34 5.01 32.92
N TYR A 337 8.11 4.87 31.61
CA TYR A 337 8.13 5.96 30.65
C TYR A 337 6.73 6.22 30.09
N ASP A 338 6.37 7.47 29.91
CA ASP A 338 5.13 7.85 29.21
C ASP A 338 5.20 7.52 27.73
N ALA A 339 6.40 7.64 27.16
CA ALA A 339 6.65 7.30 25.78
C ALA A 339 8.09 6.80 25.56
N ILE A 340 8.22 5.87 24.63
CA ILE A 340 9.51 5.36 24.17
C ILE A 340 9.57 5.60 22.67
N VAL A 341 10.56 6.38 22.19
CA VAL A 341 10.70 6.74 20.78
C VAL A 341 11.96 6.07 20.22
N ILE A 342 11.77 5.22 19.19
CA ILE A 342 12.88 4.51 18.51
C ILE A 342 12.77 4.65 17.00
N GLY A 343 13.89 4.53 16.30
CA GLY A 343 13.91 4.54 14.83
C GLY A 343 13.52 3.21 14.21
N HIS A 344 13.02 3.22 12.97
CA HIS A 344 12.67 2.00 12.22
C HIS A 344 13.78 0.96 12.23
N SER A 345 15.03 1.34 11.91
CA SER A 345 16.16 0.41 11.88
C SER A 345 16.57 -0.09 13.28
N GLN A 346 16.19 0.61 14.33
CA GLN A 346 16.40 0.19 15.72
C GLN A 346 15.34 -0.83 16.12
N PHE A 347 14.07 -0.60 15.74
CA PHE A 347 12.96 -1.52 15.96
C PHE A 347 13.19 -2.89 15.30
N GLU A 348 13.74 -2.91 14.09
CA GLU A 348 14.13 -4.15 13.39
C GLU A 348 15.16 -5.00 14.14
N ARG A 349 15.92 -4.39 15.05
CA ARG A 349 16.94 -5.06 15.85
C ARG A 349 16.45 -5.62 17.18
N VAL A 350 15.21 -5.39 17.53
CA VAL A 350 14.54 -5.97 18.70
C VAL A 350 13.84 -7.26 18.25
N PRO A 351 14.36 -8.44 18.57
CA PRO A 351 13.79 -9.69 18.10
C PRO A 351 12.52 -10.08 18.88
N LEU A 352 11.66 -10.87 18.25
CA LEU A 352 10.68 -11.67 18.98
C LEU A 352 11.36 -12.84 19.69
N SER A 353 10.72 -13.37 20.72
CA SER A 353 11.21 -14.56 21.41
C SER A 353 11.44 -15.72 20.45
N PRO A 354 12.50 -16.54 20.65
CA PRO A 354 12.75 -17.70 19.80
C PRO A 354 11.56 -18.68 19.77
N GLU A 355 10.89 -18.82 20.90
CA GLU A 355 9.72 -19.69 21.07
C GLU A 355 8.57 -19.23 20.16
N ARG A 356 8.31 -17.92 20.11
CA ARG A 356 7.27 -17.34 19.23
C ARG A 356 7.65 -17.45 17.76
N GLN A 357 8.89 -17.13 17.41
CA GLN A 357 9.38 -17.30 16.05
C GLN A 357 9.25 -18.76 15.59
N LYS A 358 9.59 -19.70 16.46
CA LYS A 358 9.45 -21.12 16.21
C LYS A 358 7.99 -21.50 16.01
N ALA A 359 7.10 -21.10 16.92
CA ALA A 359 5.66 -21.40 16.84
C ALA A 359 5.02 -20.85 15.53
N ILE A 360 5.42 -19.65 15.10
CA ILE A 360 4.95 -19.06 13.82
C ILE A 360 5.40 -19.91 12.64
N ILE A 361 6.68 -20.31 12.60
CA ILE A 361 7.23 -21.13 11.52
C ILE A 361 6.61 -22.54 11.53
N GLU A 362 6.45 -23.14 12.69
CA GLU A 362 5.82 -24.46 12.84
C GLU A 362 4.38 -24.43 12.35
N ARG A 363 3.58 -23.43 12.73
CA ARG A 363 2.21 -23.26 12.22
C ARG A 363 2.19 -23.13 10.69
N GLN A 364 3.09 -22.35 10.11
CA GLN A 364 3.20 -22.24 8.65
C GLN A 364 3.58 -23.58 7.98
N ILE A 365 4.45 -24.37 8.61
CA ILE A 365 4.82 -25.72 8.12
C ILE A 365 3.63 -26.65 8.21
N ASP A 366 2.86 -26.60 9.30
CA ASP A 366 1.67 -27.42 9.50
C ASP A 366 0.58 -27.09 8.47
N ASP A 367 0.28 -25.80 8.26
CA ASP A 367 -0.67 -25.32 7.25
C ASP A 367 -0.28 -25.80 5.85
N ILE A 368 1.00 -25.63 5.47
CA ILE A 368 1.51 -26.13 4.18
C ILE A 368 1.46 -27.65 4.10
N THR A 369 1.70 -28.36 5.21
CA THR A 369 1.67 -29.83 5.24
C THR A 369 0.26 -30.35 5.04
N LEU A 370 -0.74 -29.73 5.69
CA LEU A 370 -2.16 -30.04 5.48
C LEU A 370 -2.58 -29.73 4.03
N ALA A 371 -2.22 -28.54 3.52
CA ALA A 371 -2.49 -28.18 2.14
C ALA A 371 -1.82 -29.12 1.12
N LEU A 372 -0.63 -29.64 1.42
CA LEU A 372 0.05 -30.64 0.60
C LEU A 372 -0.65 -32.00 0.64
N ALA A 373 -1.20 -32.40 1.77
CA ALA A 373 -1.95 -33.63 1.89
C ALA A 373 -3.22 -33.61 1.03
N ASP A 374 -3.96 -32.48 1.08
CA ASP A 374 -5.14 -32.26 0.25
C ASP A 374 -4.77 -32.25 -1.24
N ALA A 375 -3.77 -31.46 -1.63
CA ALA A 375 -3.35 -31.32 -3.02
C ALA A 375 -2.76 -32.62 -3.62
N ARG A 376 -2.08 -33.45 -2.84
CA ARG A 376 -1.50 -34.75 -3.30
C ARG A 376 -2.55 -35.83 -3.48
N SER A 377 -3.64 -35.81 -2.75
CA SER A 377 -4.74 -36.74 -2.95
C SER A 377 -5.37 -36.62 -4.34
N GLU A 378 -5.19 -35.48 -4.99
CA GLU A 378 -5.82 -35.12 -6.25
C GLU A 378 -4.84 -35.11 -7.46
N ASP A 379 -3.64 -34.56 -7.35
CA ASP A 379 -2.58 -34.59 -8.37
C ASP A 379 -1.19 -34.32 -7.77
N SER A 380 -0.43 -35.36 -7.49
CA SER A 380 0.91 -35.30 -6.91
C SER A 380 1.98 -34.58 -7.76
N ARG A 381 1.69 -34.31 -9.03
CA ARG A 381 2.61 -33.64 -9.99
C ARG A 381 2.25 -32.21 -10.28
N SER A 382 1.23 -31.67 -9.64
CA SER A 382 0.78 -30.29 -9.91
C SER A 382 1.90 -29.28 -9.58
N PHE A 383 1.89 -28.17 -10.29
CA PHE A 383 2.84 -27.06 -10.01
C PHE A 383 2.69 -26.52 -8.59
N THR A 384 1.47 -26.49 -8.08
CA THR A 384 1.14 -26.03 -6.74
C THR A 384 1.81 -26.90 -5.67
N VAL A 385 1.77 -28.21 -5.83
CA VAL A 385 2.43 -29.16 -4.93
C VAL A 385 3.94 -28.91 -4.88
N LYS A 386 4.59 -28.74 -6.04
CA LYS A 386 6.04 -28.45 -6.10
C LYS A 386 6.41 -27.12 -5.45
N GLN A 387 5.58 -26.11 -5.58
CA GLN A 387 5.82 -24.80 -4.97
C GLN A 387 5.64 -24.86 -3.45
N MET A 388 4.59 -25.53 -2.98
CA MET A 388 4.37 -25.77 -1.55
C MET A 388 5.50 -26.58 -0.92
N GLU A 389 6.00 -27.62 -1.59
CA GLU A 389 7.15 -28.40 -1.13
C GLU A 389 8.42 -27.55 -1.01
N LYS A 390 8.67 -26.67 -2.00
CA LYS A 390 9.79 -25.73 -1.95
C LYS A 390 9.67 -24.76 -0.78
N THR A 391 8.48 -24.21 -0.57
CA THR A 391 8.22 -23.27 0.55
C THR A 391 8.39 -23.98 1.87
N LYS A 392 7.85 -25.20 2.02
CA LYS A 392 8.02 -26.04 3.22
C LYS A 392 9.49 -26.27 3.53
N LYS A 393 10.30 -26.70 2.56
CA LYS A 393 11.76 -26.89 2.73
C LYS A 393 12.48 -25.61 3.18
N THR A 394 12.06 -24.46 2.65
CA THR A 394 12.63 -23.17 3.04
C THR A 394 12.29 -22.83 4.51
N LEU A 395 11.05 -23.09 4.95
CA LEU A 395 10.63 -22.87 6.33
C LEU A 395 11.30 -23.86 7.29
N GLU A 396 11.42 -25.13 6.91
CA GLU A 396 12.15 -26.14 7.69
C GLU A 396 13.63 -25.75 7.89
N ALA A 397 14.29 -25.28 6.83
CA ALA A 397 15.66 -24.78 6.92
C ALA A 397 15.77 -23.54 7.83
N LYS A 398 14.76 -22.64 7.78
CA LYS A 398 14.68 -21.47 8.67
C LYS A 398 14.48 -21.87 10.12
N LEU A 399 13.62 -22.87 10.37
CA LEU A 399 13.38 -23.45 11.69
C LEU A 399 14.65 -24.11 12.26
N GLN A 400 15.36 -24.89 11.44
CA GLN A 400 16.62 -25.52 11.86
C GLN A 400 17.67 -24.46 12.22
N LYS A 401 17.82 -23.42 11.39
CA LYS A 401 18.72 -22.31 11.67
C LYS A 401 18.38 -21.60 12.98
N LEU A 402 17.09 -21.40 13.27
CA LEU A 402 16.63 -20.79 14.52
C LEU A 402 17.00 -21.67 15.73
N ASN A 403 16.76 -23.00 15.64
CA ASN A 403 17.12 -23.95 16.68
C ASN A 403 18.64 -23.99 16.95
N ASP A 404 19.47 -23.80 15.92
CA ASP A 404 20.93 -23.74 16.07
C ASP A 404 21.42 -22.42 16.67
N GLN A 405 20.68 -21.31 16.46
CA GLN A 405 20.99 -19.98 16.98
C GLN A 405 20.57 -19.76 18.44
N THR A 406 19.57 -20.49 18.94
CA THR A 406 19.03 -20.37 20.32
C THR A 406 20.10 -20.55 21.42
N ARG A 407 21.30 -20.96 21.07
CA ARG A 407 22.42 -21.14 22.02
C ARG A 407 23.33 -19.92 22.21
N LYS A 408 23.09 -18.77 21.52
CA LYS A 408 24.12 -17.72 21.44
C LYS A 408 23.74 -16.31 21.88
N ASP A 409 22.49 -15.88 21.94
CA ASP A 409 22.18 -14.47 22.21
C ASP A 409 21.18 -14.28 23.36
N ASP A 410 21.71 -13.83 24.48
CA ASP A 410 20.99 -13.27 25.64
C ASP A 410 20.56 -11.82 25.31
N VAL A 411 19.58 -11.66 24.39
CA VAL A 411 19.01 -10.37 23.96
C VAL A 411 17.59 -10.23 24.50
N VAL A 412 17.26 -9.07 25.08
CA VAL A 412 15.89 -8.75 25.50
C VAL A 412 14.96 -8.77 24.28
N THR A 413 13.92 -9.57 24.36
CA THR A 413 12.94 -9.78 23.29
C THR A 413 11.85 -8.70 23.30
N PHE A 414 11.06 -8.59 22.22
CA PHE A 414 9.98 -7.62 22.13
C PHE A 414 8.90 -7.85 23.21
N GLU A 415 8.59 -9.10 23.50
CA GLU A 415 7.66 -9.49 24.56
C GLU A 415 8.14 -9.05 25.95
N GLU A 416 9.45 -9.20 26.22
CA GLU A 416 10.07 -8.78 27.50
C GLU A 416 10.13 -7.26 27.67
N LEU A 417 10.02 -6.47 26.59
CA LEU A 417 9.92 -5.02 26.72
C LEU A 417 8.62 -4.60 27.43
N GLY A 418 7.57 -5.45 27.40
CA GLY A 418 6.28 -5.16 28.01
C GLY A 418 5.48 -4.07 27.30
N VAL A 419 5.76 -3.87 26.01
CA VAL A 419 5.02 -2.93 25.17
C VAL A 419 3.64 -3.50 24.89
N ASP A 420 2.60 -2.71 25.15
CA ASP A 420 1.20 -3.05 24.91
C ASP A 420 0.51 -2.11 23.92
N ARG A 421 1.20 -1.04 23.50
CA ARG A 421 0.73 -0.17 22.43
C ARG A 421 1.87 0.32 21.53
N LEU A 422 1.70 0.10 20.23
CA LEU A 422 2.65 0.42 19.18
C LEU A 422 2.12 1.50 18.25
N PHE A 423 2.86 2.58 18.11
CA PHE A 423 2.61 3.64 17.14
C PHE A 423 3.71 3.62 16.08
N VAL A 424 3.35 3.58 14.79
CA VAL A 424 4.32 3.52 13.68
C VAL A 424 4.07 4.67 12.73
N ASP A 425 4.98 5.63 12.72
CA ASP A 425 4.95 6.74 11.76
C ASP A 425 5.59 6.32 10.43
N GLU A 426 5.07 6.86 9.32
CA GLU A 426 5.46 6.52 7.95
C GLU A 426 5.42 5.00 7.70
N SER A 427 4.31 4.37 8.08
CA SER A 427 4.10 2.92 8.03
C SER A 427 4.22 2.32 6.61
N HIS A 428 4.17 3.16 5.56
CA HIS A 428 4.40 2.73 4.18
C HIS A 428 5.80 2.12 3.95
N PHE A 429 6.75 2.28 4.86
CA PHE A 429 8.04 1.57 4.82
C PHE A 429 7.90 0.06 5.00
N TYR A 430 6.79 -0.44 5.54
CA TYR A 430 6.51 -1.85 5.78
C TYR A 430 5.57 -2.49 4.75
N LYS A 431 5.25 -1.81 3.66
CA LYS A 431 4.31 -2.29 2.63
C LYS A 431 4.78 -3.53 1.86
N ASN A 432 6.09 -3.81 1.80
CA ASN A 432 6.66 -4.93 1.07
C ASN A 432 6.65 -6.21 1.92
N MET A 433 5.48 -6.60 2.43
CA MET A 433 5.30 -7.87 3.12
C MET A 433 5.21 -9.00 2.10
N PHE A 434 5.87 -10.13 2.39
CA PHE A 434 5.72 -11.33 1.56
C PHE A 434 4.27 -11.82 1.61
N LEU A 435 3.66 -11.93 0.44
CA LEU A 435 2.33 -12.51 0.25
C LEU A 435 2.48 -13.80 -0.57
N TYR A 436 2.05 -14.92 0.03
CA TYR A 436 1.94 -16.15 -0.73
C TYR A 436 0.82 -16.00 -1.76
N THR A 437 1.13 -16.29 -3.02
CA THR A 437 0.16 -16.28 -4.11
C THR A 437 0.49 -17.38 -5.11
N LYS A 438 -0.53 -17.97 -5.71
CA LYS A 438 -0.42 -18.93 -6.81
C LYS A 438 -0.17 -18.23 -8.15
N MET A 439 -0.44 -16.93 -8.21
CA MET A 439 -0.17 -16.10 -9.36
C MET A 439 1.35 -15.91 -9.53
N ARG A 440 1.83 -15.88 -10.77
CA ARG A 440 3.26 -15.74 -11.07
C ARG A 440 3.60 -14.34 -11.55
N ASN A 441 4.66 -13.75 -11.00
CA ASN A 441 5.25 -12.50 -11.50
C ASN A 441 4.25 -11.34 -11.56
N ILE A 442 3.46 -11.14 -10.49
CA ILE A 442 2.51 -10.04 -10.43
C ILE A 442 3.26 -8.75 -10.10
N ALA A 443 2.98 -7.71 -10.87
CA ALA A 443 3.41 -6.36 -10.53
C ALA A 443 2.73 -5.88 -9.23
N GLY A 444 3.46 -5.15 -8.39
CA GLY A 444 2.95 -4.58 -7.14
C GLY A 444 3.00 -5.52 -5.92
N ILE A 445 3.29 -6.81 -6.10
CA ILE A 445 3.46 -7.76 -4.99
C ILE A 445 4.94 -8.03 -4.76
N ALA A 446 5.40 -7.84 -3.52
CA ALA A 446 6.75 -8.22 -3.12
C ALA A 446 6.89 -9.75 -3.16
N GLN A 447 7.71 -10.24 -4.09
CA GLN A 447 8.03 -11.67 -4.19
C GLN A 447 9.21 -12.07 -3.30
N THR A 448 9.91 -11.09 -2.72
CA THR A 448 10.99 -11.30 -1.76
C THR A 448 10.50 -10.90 -0.38
N ASP A 449 10.73 -11.78 0.59
CA ASP A 449 10.44 -11.49 2.00
C ASP A 449 11.34 -10.34 2.46
N ALA A 450 10.78 -9.14 2.61
CA ALA A 450 11.44 -8.08 3.33
C ALA A 450 11.36 -8.43 4.82
N GLN A 451 12.45 -8.94 5.37
CA GLN A 451 12.55 -9.42 6.75
C GLN A 451 11.91 -8.45 7.76
N LYS A 452 12.07 -7.12 7.53
CA LYS A 452 11.46 -6.08 8.37
C LYS A 452 9.93 -6.09 8.37
N SER A 453 9.30 -6.39 7.22
CA SER A 453 7.83 -6.39 7.11
C SER A 453 7.24 -7.64 7.74
N SER A 454 7.87 -8.79 7.59
CA SER A 454 7.47 -10.03 8.27
C SER A 454 7.67 -9.95 9.78
N ASP A 455 8.75 -9.32 10.25
CA ASP A 455 9.00 -9.06 11.66
C ASP A 455 7.94 -8.11 12.25
N MET A 456 7.62 -7.01 11.55
CA MET A 456 6.54 -6.09 11.95
C MET A 456 5.20 -6.83 12.05
N PHE A 457 4.86 -7.66 11.06
CA PHE A 457 3.60 -8.42 11.07
C PHE A 457 3.51 -9.35 12.29
N ALA A 458 4.58 -10.09 12.59
CA ALA A 458 4.62 -10.97 13.74
C ALA A 458 4.47 -10.21 15.09
N LYS A 459 5.04 -9.01 15.19
CA LYS A 459 4.87 -8.12 16.35
C LYS A 459 3.46 -7.56 16.45
N CYS A 460 2.83 -7.21 15.34
CA CYS A 460 1.42 -6.80 15.31
C CYS A 460 0.52 -7.94 15.80
N GLN A 461 0.73 -9.17 15.32
CA GLN A 461 -0.04 -10.32 15.79
C GLN A 461 0.14 -10.60 17.29
N TYR A 462 1.36 -10.42 17.82
CA TYR A 462 1.58 -10.51 19.26
C TYR A 462 0.77 -9.47 20.04
N LEU A 463 0.75 -8.23 19.55
CA LEU A 463 -0.03 -7.17 20.18
C LEU A 463 -1.54 -7.40 20.05
N ASP A 464 -2.00 -7.98 18.96
CA ASP A 464 -3.41 -8.35 18.76
C ASP A 464 -3.84 -9.42 19.77
N GLU A 465 -3.03 -10.45 19.99
CA GLU A 465 -3.26 -11.46 21.02
C GLU A 465 -3.29 -10.84 22.43
N LEU A 466 -2.39 -9.89 22.71
CA LEU A 466 -2.28 -9.22 24.01
C LEU A 466 -3.43 -8.25 24.29
N THR A 467 -3.88 -7.52 23.28
CA THR A 467 -4.80 -6.35 23.44
C THR A 467 -6.18 -6.58 22.85
N GLY A 468 -6.43 -7.71 22.20
CA GLY A 468 -7.69 -7.98 21.48
C GLY A 468 -7.85 -7.09 20.24
N GLY A 469 -6.77 -6.82 19.52
CA GLY A 469 -6.77 -6.04 18.27
C GLY A 469 -6.85 -4.52 18.47
N LYS A 470 -6.37 -4.00 19.61
CA LYS A 470 -6.41 -2.57 19.96
C LYS A 470 -5.01 -1.97 20.23
N GLY A 471 -3.95 -2.72 19.93
CA GLY A 471 -2.57 -2.38 20.31
C GLY A 471 -1.76 -1.65 19.24
N VAL A 472 -2.23 -1.52 18.00
CA VAL A 472 -1.42 -1.02 16.88
C VAL A 472 -2.06 0.22 16.24
N THR A 473 -1.24 1.26 16.08
CA THR A 473 -1.62 2.47 15.35
C THR A 473 -0.55 2.76 14.29
N PHE A 474 -0.95 2.75 13.04
CA PHE A 474 -0.13 3.13 11.89
C PHE A 474 -0.48 4.55 11.43
N ALA A 475 0.51 5.28 10.92
CA ALA A 475 0.30 6.59 10.33
C ALA A 475 1.08 6.72 9.02
N THR A 476 0.41 7.23 7.99
CA THR A 476 1.06 7.56 6.71
C THR A 476 0.22 8.58 5.94
N GLY A 477 0.88 9.46 5.18
CA GLY A 477 0.20 10.34 4.21
C GLY A 477 -0.21 9.61 2.94
N THR A 478 0.39 8.45 2.66
CA THR A 478 0.25 7.73 1.39
C THR A 478 0.00 6.25 1.63
N PRO A 479 -1.23 5.88 2.07
CA PRO A 479 -1.57 4.49 2.36
C PRO A 479 -1.52 3.62 1.10
N VAL A 480 -1.88 4.17 -0.05
CA VAL A 480 -1.75 3.56 -1.38
C VAL A 480 -0.83 4.42 -2.22
N SER A 481 0.27 3.88 -2.71
CA SER A 481 1.27 4.62 -3.49
C SER A 481 1.46 4.09 -4.91
N ASN A 482 1.23 2.81 -5.16
CA ASN A 482 1.43 2.19 -6.47
C ASN A 482 0.23 1.36 -6.93
N SER A 483 -0.33 0.53 -6.08
CA SER A 483 -1.40 -0.41 -6.42
C SER A 483 -2.35 -0.60 -5.25
N MET A 484 -3.60 -0.90 -5.55
CA MET A 484 -4.62 -1.26 -4.55
C MET A 484 -4.25 -2.49 -3.72
N VAL A 485 -3.32 -3.32 -4.17
CA VAL A 485 -2.76 -4.44 -3.40
C VAL A 485 -2.15 -3.98 -2.06
N GLU A 486 -1.69 -2.73 -2.00
CA GLU A 486 -1.17 -2.15 -0.76
C GLU A 486 -2.25 -2.05 0.33
N LEU A 487 -3.54 -1.92 -0.03
CA LEU A 487 -4.66 -1.99 0.92
C LEU A 487 -4.71 -3.35 1.63
N TYR A 488 -4.59 -4.45 0.87
CA TYR A 488 -4.56 -5.78 1.47
C TYR A 488 -3.43 -5.93 2.49
N THR A 489 -2.25 -5.41 2.17
CA THR A 489 -1.11 -5.45 3.08
C THR A 489 -1.41 -4.70 4.39
N ILE A 490 -2.03 -3.52 4.30
CA ILE A 490 -2.44 -2.74 5.48
C ILE A 490 -3.52 -3.48 6.28
N MET A 491 -4.55 -3.98 5.61
CA MET A 491 -5.62 -4.76 6.24
C MET A 491 -5.05 -5.99 6.95
N ARG A 492 -4.04 -6.64 6.37
CA ARG A 492 -3.37 -7.79 6.99
C ARG A 492 -2.64 -7.42 8.28
N TYR A 493 -2.07 -6.20 8.38
CA TYR A 493 -1.46 -5.72 9.62
C TYR A 493 -2.49 -5.38 10.70
N LEU A 494 -3.62 -4.79 10.32
CA LEU A 494 -4.53 -4.13 11.25
C LEU A 494 -5.87 -4.85 11.45
N GLN A 495 -6.25 -5.73 10.53
CA GLN A 495 -7.57 -6.38 10.46
C GLN A 495 -7.45 -7.88 10.14
N TYR A 496 -6.36 -8.55 10.56
CA TYR A 496 -6.11 -9.94 10.16
C TYR A 496 -7.23 -10.88 10.58
N ASP A 497 -7.75 -10.74 11.79
CA ASP A 497 -8.88 -11.54 12.29
C ASP A 497 -10.15 -11.33 11.47
N THR A 498 -10.41 -10.10 11.04
CA THR A 498 -11.56 -9.79 10.16
C THR A 498 -11.39 -10.46 8.80
N LEU A 499 -10.19 -10.39 8.21
CA LEU A 499 -9.89 -11.09 6.97
C LEU A 499 -10.06 -12.60 7.10
N GLN A 500 -9.65 -13.21 8.22
CA GLN A 500 -9.84 -14.64 8.48
C GLN A 500 -11.33 -15.00 8.59
N LYS A 501 -12.12 -14.26 9.35
CA LYS A 501 -13.57 -14.47 9.50
C LYS A 501 -14.33 -14.34 8.18
N MET A 502 -13.86 -13.49 7.27
CA MET A 502 -14.45 -13.30 5.94
C MET A 502 -13.92 -14.30 4.89
N GLY A 503 -12.99 -15.18 5.24
CA GLY A 503 -12.32 -16.09 4.31
C GLY A 503 -11.33 -15.42 3.37
N LEU A 504 -10.87 -14.22 3.70
CA LEU A 504 -9.95 -13.40 2.87
C LEU A 504 -8.50 -13.41 3.39
N SER A 505 -8.13 -14.37 4.22
CA SER A 505 -6.78 -14.48 4.80
C SER A 505 -5.71 -14.78 3.74
N HIS A 506 -6.07 -15.48 2.66
CA HIS A 506 -5.21 -15.68 1.51
C HIS A 506 -5.32 -14.52 0.54
N PHE A 507 -4.19 -14.05 0.05
CA PHE A 507 -4.17 -12.97 -0.92
C PHE A 507 -4.99 -13.27 -2.19
N ASP A 508 -4.93 -14.52 -2.66
CA ASP A 508 -5.64 -14.94 -3.88
C ASP A 508 -7.16 -14.85 -3.71
N ASP A 509 -7.70 -15.12 -2.52
CA ASP A 509 -9.15 -15.03 -2.23
C ASP A 509 -9.62 -13.57 -2.21
N TRP A 510 -8.83 -12.68 -1.60
CA TRP A 510 -9.06 -11.25 -1.65
C TRP A 510 -8.99 -10.72 -3.09
N ALA A 511 -7.97 -11.15 -3.83
CA ALA A 511 -7.77 -10.77 -5.22
C ALA A 511 -8.92 -11.25 -6.12
N ALA A 512 -9.44 -12.47 -5.91
CA ALA A 512 -10.59 -12.99 -6.66
C ALA A 512 -11.90 -12.23 -6.36
N SER A 513 -12.03 -11.70 -5.12
CA SER A 513 -13.23 -10.98 -4.70
C SER A 513 -13.26 -9.51 -5.14
N PHE A 514 -12.08 -8.88 -5.31
CA PHE A 514 -11.98 -7.44 -5.55
C PHE A 514 -11.12 -7.04 -6.75
N GLY A 515 -10.33 -7.93 -7.34
CA GLY A 515 -9.38 -7.58 -8.39
C GLY A 515 -9.51 -8.41 -9.66
N GLU A 516 -9.16 -7.82 -10.78
CA GLU A 516 -9.03 -8.47 -12.08
C GLU A 516 -7.58 -8.43 -12.52
N THR A 517 -7.02 -9.59 -12.82
CA THR A 517 -5.67 -9.70 -13.35
C THR A 517 -5.69 -9.89 -14.86
N VAL A 518 -4.77 -9.22 -15.54
CA VAL A 518 -4.52 -9.39 -16.97
C VAL A 518 -3.07 -9.78 -17.16
N THR A 519 -2.83 -10.82 -17.93
CA THR A 519 -1.47 -11.23 -18.33
C THR A 519 -1.19 -10.76 -19.75
N ALA A 520 -0.25 -9.80 -19.86
CA ALA A 520 0.29 -9.37 -21.12
C ALA A 520 1.60 -10.11 -21.44
N ILE A 521 1.81 -10.47 -22.69
CA ILE A 521 3.10 -10.98 -23.17
C ILE A 521 3.96 -9.75 -23.47
N GLU A 522 4.84 -9.41 -22.54
CA GLU A 522 5.73 -8.26 -22.62
C GLU A 522 7.17 -8.72 -22.92
N LEU A 523 7.94 -7.84 -23.53
CA LEU A 523 9.37 -8.03 -23.63
C LEU A 523 9.97 -8.07 -22.23
N SER A 524 10.87 -9.03 -21.96
CA SER A 524 11.56 -9.06 -20.66
C SER A 524 12.40 -7.76 -20.50
N PRO A 525 12.51 -7.18 -19.28
CA PRO A 525 13.33 -6.00 -19.05
C PRO A 525 14.78 -6.19 -19.45
N GLU A 526 15.23 -7.45 -19.42
CA GLU A 526 16.58 -7.83 -19.83
C GLU A 526 16.73 -7.96 -21.36
N GLY A 527 15.64 -7.86 -22.15
CA GLY A 527 15.66 -7.99 -23.60
C GLY A 527 15.93 -9.39 -24.15
N THR A 528 16.03 -10.41 -23.27
CA THR A 528 16.38 -11.79 -23.64
C THR A 528 15.24 -12.62 -24.21
N GLY A 529 14.04 -12.04 -24.32
CA GLY A 529 12.86 -12.73 -24.81
C GLY A 529 11.56 -12.14 -24.31
N TYR A 530 10.47 -12.84 -24.60
CA TYR A 530 9.15 -12.44 -24.09
C TYR A 530 8.84 -13.16 -22.78
N ARG A 531 8.32 -12.40 -21.83
CA ARG A 531 7.74 -12.95 -20.61
C ARG A 531 6.27 -12.62 -20.53
N ALA A 532 5.51 -13.52 -19.97
CA ALA A 532 4.14 -13.20 -19.57
C ALA A 532 4.19 -12.51 -18.20
N LYS A 533 3.78 -11.25 -18.15
CA LYS A 533 3.68 -10.45 -16.92
C LYS A 533 2.20 -10.31 -16.56
N THR A 534 1.86 -10.74 -15.37
CA THR A 534 0.51 -10.61 -14.83
C THR A 534 0.47 -9.33 -13.99
N ARG A 535 -0.57 -8.53 -14.14
CA ARG A 535 -0.82 -7.34 -13.33
C ARG A 535 -2.30 -7.24 -12.98
N PHE A 536 -2.61 -6.56 -11.89
CA PHE A 536 -3.97 -6.11 -11.68
C PHE A 536 -4.29 -5.04 -12.72
N ALA A 537 -5.38 -5.23 -13.42
CA ALA A 537 -5.83 -4.29 -14.45
C ALA A 537 -7.01 -3.46 -13.94
N ARG A 538 -7.83 -4.04 -13.06
CA ARG A 538 -9.06 -3.44 -12.58
C ARG A 538 -9.40 -3.92 -11.18
N PHE A 539 -10.03 -3.06 -10.39
CA PHE A 539 -10.68 -3.42 -9.14
C PHE A 539 -12.18 -3.19 -9.24
N PHE A 540 -12.95 -4.02 -8.56
CA PHE A 540 -14.41 -4.01 -8.56
C PHE A 540 -14.93 -4.25 -7.13
N ASN A 541 -16.25 -4.10 -6.91
CA ASN A 541 -16.85 -4.16 -5.57
C ASN A 541 -16.19 -3.17 -4.60
N LEU A 542 -15.79 -2.00 -5.11
CA LEU A 542 -15.01 -1.00 -4.39
C LEU A 542 -15.72 -0.46 -3.14
N PRO A 543 -17.04 -0.16 -3.15
CA PRO A 543 -17.71 0.35 -1.96
C PRO A 543 -17.56 -0.58 -0.76
N GLU A 544 -17.69 -1.88 -0.96
CA GLU A 544 -17.58 -2.89 0.07
C GLU A 544 -16.12 -3.02 0.55
N LEU A 545 -15.16 -3.04 -0.37
CA LEU A 545 -13.72 -3.03 -0.04
C LEU A 545 -13.33 -1.80 0.78
N ILE A 546 -13.78 -0.62 0.39
CA ILE A 546 -13.46 0.63 1.10
C ILE A 546 -14.19 0.70 2.45
N SER A 547 -15.43 0.21 2.56
CA SER A 547 -16.13 0.12 3.85
C SER A 547 -15.38 -0.79 4.82
N LEU A 548 -14.90 -1.95 4.35
CA LEU A 548 -14.07 -2.86 5.13
C LEU A 548 -12.75 -2.20 5.57
N PHE A 549 -12.07 -1.52 4.66
CA PHE A 549 -10.82 -0.81 4.96
C PHE A 549 -11.03 0.31 6.00
N LYS A 550 -12.12 1.05 5.92
CA LYS A 550 -12.45 2.16 6.83
C LYS A 550 -12.80 1.73 8.25
N GLU A 551 -13.04 0.47 8.52
CA GLU A 551 -13.18 0.00 9.91
C GLU A 551 -11.92 0.28 10.74
N SER A 552 -10.73 0.21 10.10
CA SER A 552 -9.45 0.48 10.75
C SER A 552 -8.79 1.78 10.27
N ALA A 553 -9.26 2.40 9.19
CA ALA A 553 -8.60 3.55 8.58
C ALA A 553 -9.41 4.84 8.77
N ASP A 554 -8.81 5.81 9.46
CA ASP A 554 -9.25 7.21 9.43
C ASP A 554 -8.57 7.91 8.25
N VAL A 555 -9.37 8.30 7.25
CA VAL A 555 -8.88 8.89 6.01
C VAL A 555 -9.21 10.38 5.97
N GLN A 556 -8.18 11.22 5.92
CA GLN A 556 -8.31 12.67 5.85
C GLN A 556 -7.43 13.21 4.72
N THR A 557 -8.07 13.58 3.62
CA THR A 557 -7.38 14.22 2.48
C THR A 557 -7.28 15.74 2.67
N ALA A 558 -6.43 16.40 1.90
CA ALA A 558 -6.26 17.84 1.97
C ALA A 558 -7.57 18.61 1.69
N ASP A 559 -8.42 18.09 0.80
CA ASP A 559 -9.72 18.67 0.45
C ASP A 559 -10.75 18.57 1.57
N MET A 560 -10.62 17.57 2.46
CA MET A 560 -11.50 17.39 3.62
C MET A 560 -11.11 18.31 4.77
N LEU A 561 -9.84 18.69 4.82
CA LEU A 561 -9.27 19.49 5.88
C LEU A 561 -9.05 20.93 5.42
N ASN A 562 -9.74 21.88 6.02
CA ASN A 562 -9.46 23.31 5.85
C ASN A 562 -8.21 23.69 6.66
N LEU A 563 -7.04 23.15 6.28
CA LEU A 563 -5.79 23.46 6.96
C LEU A 563 -5.36 24.91 6.69
N PRO A 564 -4.81 25.62 7.69
CA PRO A 564 -4.25 26.96 7.48
C PRO A 564 -2.88 26.84 6.79
N VAL A 565 -2.92 26.47 5.51
CA VAL A 565 -1.75 26.36 4.63
C VAL A 565 -1.82 27.40 3.54
N PRO A 566 -0.70 27.78 2.91
CA PRO A 566 -0.70 28.70 1.79
C PRO A 566 -1.57 28.22 0.63
N GLN A 567 -2.17 29.15 -0.10
CA GLN A 567 -2.80 28.85 -1.38
C GLN A 567 -1.73 28.63 -2.45
N ALA A 568 -1.78 27.49 -3.14
CA ALA A 568 -0.85 27.17 -4.22
C ALA A 568 -1.29 27.78 -5.55
N GLU A 569 -0.37 28.43 -6.24
CA GLU A 569 -0.47 28.78 -7.65
C GLU A 569 0.39 27.78 -8.44
N TYR A 570 -0.25 26.92 -9.24
CA TYR A 570 0.46 25.96 -10.08
C TYR A 570 0.82 26.55 -11.42
N ILE A 571 2.11 26.54 -11.76
CA ILE A 571 2.66 27.10 -12.99
C ILE A 571 3.33 25.96 -13.77
N ASN A 572 2.73 25.59 -14.90
CA ASN A 572 3.28 24.60 -15.80
C ASN A 572 4.12 25.29 -16.87
N GLU A 573 5.44 25.11 -16.80
CA GLU A 573 6.40 25.61 -17.79
C GLU A 573 6.62 24.50 -18.84
N VAL A 574 5.96 24.68 -19.97
CA VAL A 574 6.01 23.73 -21.09
C VAL A 574 7.01 24.24 -22.13
N LEU A 575 8.04 23.47 -22.42
CA LEU A 575 9.18 23.85 -23.24
C LEU A 575 9.30 22.92 -24.44
N LYS A 576 9.76 23.46 -25.55
CA LYS A 576 10.01 22.67 -26.75
C LYS A 576 11.33 21.88 -26.62
N PRO A 577 11.40 20.65 -27.11
CA PRO A 577 12.67 19.92 -27.18
C PRO A 577 13.64 20.58 -28.17
N SER A 578 14.94 20.42 -27.94
CA SER A 578 15.96 20.75 -28.94
C SER A 578 15.94 19.73 -30.09
N GLU A 579 16.50 20.10 -31.25
CA GLU A 579 16.66 19.15 -32.39
C GLU A 579 17.41 17.88 -31.95
N THR A 580 18.43 18.00 -31.13
CA THR A 580 19.17 16.88 -30.56
C THR A 580 18.29 15.99 -29.67
N GLN A 581 17.41 16.59 -28.86
CA GLN A 581 16.48 15.83 -28.03
C GLN A 581 15.47 15.05 -28.87
N GLU A 582 14.93 15.66 -29.94
CA GLU A 582 14.00 15.00 -30.86
C GLU A 582 14.66 13.80 -31.58
N GLU A 583 15.87 13.97 -32.09
CA GLU A 583 16.64 12.90 -32.72
C GLU A 583 16.91 11.73 -31.74
N MET A 584 17.32 12.06 -30.51
CA MET A 584 17.59 11.05 -29.48
C MET A 584 16.31 10.32 -29.04
N VAL A 585 15.18 11.01 -28.88
CA VAL A 585 13.89 10.38 -28.58
C VAL A 585 13.51 9.40 -29.69
N SER A 586 13.70 9.80 -30.97
CA SER A 586 13.46 8.90 -32.09
C SER A 586 14.36 7.65 -32.06
N SER A 587 15.63 7.80 -31.68
CA SER A 587 16.57 6.68 -31.53
C SER A 587 16.18 5.66 -30.45
N PHE A 588 15.42 6.09 -29.44
CA PHE A 588 14.92 5.17 -28.40
C PHE A 588 13.93 4.13 -28.95
N ALA A 589 13.18 4.46 -30.01
CA ALA A 589 12.35 3.48 -30.70
C ALA A 589 13.19 2.39 -31.37
N ASP A 590 14.29 2.77 -32.00
CA ASP A 590 15.20 1.82 -32.65
C ASP A 590 15.92 0.94 -31.61
N ARG A 591 16.34 1.52 -30.49
CA ARG A 591 16.89 0.79 -29.34
C ARG A 591 15.87 -0.20 -28.77
N ALA A 592 14.63 0.25 -28.55
CA ALA A 592 13.55 -0.59 -28.04
C ALA A 592 13.23 -1.74 -29.04
N GLU A 593 13.30 -1.48 -30.35
CA GLU A 593 13.14 -2.50 -31.39
C GLU A 593 14.31 -3.50 -31.41
N ALA A 594 15.53 -3.04 -31.25
CA ALA A 594 16.72 -3.89 -31.15
C ALA A 594 16.66 -4.80 -29.90
N VAL A 595 16.26 -4.26 -28.77
CA VAL A 595 15.98 -5.00 -27.52
C VAL A 595 14.87 -6.02 -27.74
N ARG A 596 13.78 -5.65 -28.41
CA ARG A 596 12.66 -6.53 -28.74
C ARG A 596 13.08 -7.72 -29.63
N ASN A 597 13.94 -7.47 -30.59
CA ASN A 597 14.41 -8.49 -31.55
C ASN A 597 15.55 -9.37 -30.98
N GLY A 598 15.98 -9.12 -29.72
CA GLY A 598 17.06 -9.87 -29.10
C GLY A 598 18.46 -9.58 -29.70
N ASN A 599 18.60 -8.45 -30.43
CA ASN A 599 19.84 -8.11 -31.14
C ASN A 599 20.87 -7.42 -30.23
N VAL A 600 20.52 -7.14 -28.97
CA VAL A 600 21.38 -6.43 -27.99
C VAL A 600 21.48 -7.23 -26.70
N ASN A 601 22.70 -7.33 -26.14
CA ASN A 601 22.87 -7.97 -24.84
C ASN A 601 22.19 -7.15 -23.74
N PRO A 602 21.29 -7.72 -22.91
CA PRO A 602 20.50 -7.03 -21.89
C PRO A 602 21.33 -6.30 -20.82
N ARG A 603 22.58 -6.70 -20.63
CA ARG A 603 23.51 -6.00 -19.73
C ARG A 603 23.93 -4.64 -20.27
N PHE A 604 23.89 -4.43 -21.58
CA PHE A 604 24.28 -3.18 -22.23
C PHE A 604 23.09 -2.28 -22.47
N ASP A 605 21.93 -2.84 -22.89
CA ASP A 605 20.70 -2.08 -23.12
C ASP A 605 19.45 -2.91 -22.83
N ASN A 606 18.43 -2.26 -22.24
CA ASN A 606 17.15 -2.87 -21.86
C ASN A 606 16.07 -1.79 -21.70
N MET A 607 14.79 -2.18 -21.60
CA MET A 607 13.67 -1.23 -21.50
C MET A 607 13.77 -0.29 -20.31
N LEU A 608 14.26 -0.75 -19.15
CA LEU A 608 14.44 0.07 -17.96
C LEU A 608 15.52 1.13 -18.19
N LYS A 609 16.63 0.75 -18.83
CA LYS A 609 17.70 1.69 -19.17
C LYS A 609 17.21 2.73 -20.18
N ILE A 610 16.48 2.31 -21.24
CA ILE A 610 15.89 3.23 -22.22
C ILE A 610 14.95 4.22 -21.55
N THR A 611 14.09 3.77 -20.63
CA THR A 611 13.19 4.64 -19.87
C THR A 611 13.97 5.64 -19.01
N ASN A 612 15.02 5.19 -18.32
CA ASN A 612 15.86 6.07 -17.51
C ASN A 612 16.65 7.07 -18.36
N ASP A 613 17.18 6.64 -19.49
CA ASP A 613 17.87 7.50 -20.46
C ASP A 613 16.90 8.54 -21.04
N GLY A 614 15.67 8.17 -21.36
CA GLY A 614 14.64 9.09 -21.84
C GLY A 614 14.25 10.16 -20.80
N ARG A 615 14.19 9.80 -19.52
CA ARG A 615 13.98 10.76 -18.43
C ARG A 615 15.17 11.71 -18.27
N LYS A 616 16.41 11.21 -18.35
CA LYS A 616 17.62 12.03 -18.30
C LYS A 616 17.69 13.00 -19.47
N LEU A 617 17.38 12.52 -20.69
CA LEU A 617 17.32 13.34 -21.88
C LEU A 617 16.28 14.46 -21.75
N ALA A 618 15.10 14.15 -21.21
CA ALA A 618 14.05 15.13 -20.95
C ALA A 618 14.46 16.18 -19.89
N LEU A 619 15.33 15.80 -18.95
CA LEU A 619 15.88 16.74 -17.96
C LEU A 619 16.94 17.64 -18.58
N ASP A 620 17.99 17.05 -19.16
CA ASP A 620 19.08 17.78 -19.83
C ASP A 620 19.83 16.81 -20.77
N GLN A 621 20.00 17.24 -22.03
CA GLN A 621 20.71 16.43 -23.04
C GLN A 621 22.17 16.12 -22.66
N ARG A 622 22.82 16.96 -21.86
CA ARG A 622 24.22 16.77 -21.39
C ARG A 622 24.33 15.57 -20.43
N LEU A 623 23.24 15.11 -19.83
CA LEU A 623 23.21 13.86 -19.04
C LEU A 623 23.36 12.60 -19.90
N MET A 624 23.11 12.71 -21.19
CA MET A 624 23.34 11.65 -22.18
C MET A 624 24.75 11.72 -22.77
N ASN A 625 25.21 12.91 -23.05
CA ASN A 625 26.55 13.18 -23.56
C ASN A 625 27.01 14.59 -23.12
N GLU A 626 28.00 14.65 -22.25
CA GLU A 626 28.54 15.91 -21.69
C GLU A 626 29.13 16.87 -22.75
N MET A 627 29.44 16.37 -23.95
CA MET A 627 29.93 17.18 -25.06
C MET A 627 28.84 17.96 -25.80
N LEU A 628 27.56 17.68 -25.51
CA LEU A 628 26.45 18.43 -26.09
C LEU A 628 26.39 19.86 -25.51
N PRO A 629 25.93 20.84 -26.29
CA PRO A 629 25.80 22.21 -25.81
C PRO A 629 24.72 22.33 -24.74
N ASP A 630 24.86 23.38 -23.94
CA ASP A 630 23.76 23.83 -23.06
C ASP A 630 22.66 24.43 -23.95
N GLU A 631 21.45 23.88 -23.84
CA GLU A 631 20.30 24.38 -24.61
C GLU A 631 19.66 25.58 -23.90
N PRO A 632 19.69 26.78 -24.52
CA PRO A 632 19.19 28.00 -23.89
C PRO A 632 17.73 27.94 -23.43
N GLU A 633 16.88 27.28 -24.22
CA GLU A 633 15.45 27.11 -23.94
C GLU A 633 15.14 25.85 -23.11
N SER A 634 16.17 25.22 -22.49
CA SER A 634 15.97 24.04 -21.67
C SER A 634 15.18 24.32 -20.39
N LYS A 635 14.52 23.27 -19.86
CA LYS A 635 13.80 23.39 -18.58
C LYS A 635 14.73 23.71 -17.40
N VAL A 636 16.01 23.33 -17.47
CA VAL A 636 17.01 23.70 -16.46
C VAL A 636 17.26 25.22 -16.49
N ASN A 637 17.47 25.80 -17.67
CA ASN A 637 17.66 27.24 -17.83
C ASN A 637 16.39 28.00 -17.44
N ARG A 638 15.22 27.55 -17.81
CA ARG A 638 13.93 28.14 -17.38
C ARG A 638 13.73 28.07 -15.85
N CYS A 639 14.15 26.98 -15.22
CA CYS A 639 14.14 26.87 -13.76
C CYS A 639 15.07 27.91 -13.12
N VAL A 640 16.27 28.10 -13.67
CA VAL A 640 17.21 29.12 -13.20
C VAL A 640 16.61 30.55 -13.38
N ASP A 641 15.94 30.82 -14.49
CA ASP A 641 15.27 32.12 -14.74
C ASP A 641 14.18 32.41 -13.69
N ASN A 642 13.29 31.41 -13.45
CA ASN A 642 12.22 31.56 -12.51
C ASN A 642 12.74 31.61 -11.06
N ALA A 643 13.74 30.81 -10.70
CA ALA A 643 14.34 30.85 -9.38
C ALA A 643 15.05 32.17 -9.09
N PHE A 644 15.76 32.72 -10.07
CA PHE A 644 16.39 34.03 -9.96
C PHE A 644 15.34 35.14 -9.81
N LYS A 645 14.30 35.14 -10.63
CA LYS A 645 13.20 36.13 -10.57
C LYS A 645 12.52 36.11 -9.19
N VAL A 646 12.18 34.90 -8.68
CA VAL A 646 11.57 34.75 -7.33
C VAL A 646 12.56 35.21 -6.25
N TRP A 647 13.86 34.91 -6.40
CA TRP A 647 14.90 35.36 -5.46
C TRP A 647 14.98 36.89 -5.42
N GLU A 648 14.93 37.56 -6.57
CA GLU A 648 14.96 39.02 -6.66
C GLU A 648 13.68 39.66 -6.09
N GLU A 649 12.49 39.19 -6.53
CA GLU A 649 11.19 39.70 -6.08
C GLU A 649 10.97 39.53 -4.56
N SER A 650 11.47 38.47 -3.97
CA SER A 650 11.32 38.18 -2.55
C SER A 650 12.48 38.63 -1.65
N ALA A 651 13.40 39.46 -2.18
CA ALA A 651 14.56 39.94 -1.45
C ALA A 651 14.21 40.70 -0.13
N PRO A 652 13.15 41.54 -0.06
CA PRO A 652 12.78 42.23 1.17
C PRO A 652 12.44 41.29 2.32
N ASP A 653 11.74 40.15 2.03
CA ASP A 653 11.28 39.19 3.02
C ASP A 653 12.22 38.01 3.15
N LYS A 654 13.32 37.99 2.43
CA LYS A 654 14.24 36.84 2.32
C LYS A 654 13.50 35.53 2.06
N GLY A 655 12.59 35.55 1.07
CA GLY A 655 11.83 34.38 0.66
C GLY A 655 12.76 33.23 0.23
N THR A 656 12.39 32.00 0.60
CA THR A 656 13.18 30.80 0.32
C THR A 656 12.49 29.93 -0.72
N GLN A 657 13.26 29.11 -1.44
CA GLN A 657 12.78 28.28 -2.53
C GLN A 657 13.34 26.85 -2.42
N LEU A 658 12.59 25.87 -2.87
CA LEU A 658 13.00 24.47 -2.99
C LEU A 658 13.07 24.07 -4.46
N ILE A 659 14.15 23.39 -4.86
CA ILE A 659 14.26 22.77 -6.19
C ILE A 659 14.46 21.28 -5.99
N PHE A 660 13.51 20.47 -6.48
CA PHE A 660 13.58 19.02 -6.46
C PHE A 660 14.13 18.49 -7.78
N CYS A 661 15.17 17.64 -7.68
CA CYS A 661 15.74 16.93 -8.81
C CYS A 661 16.30 15.59 -8.34
N ASP A 662 15.73 14.47 -8.83
CA ASP A 662 16.09 13.12 -8.43
C ASP A 662 17.06 12.44 -9.41
N LEU A 663 17.06 12.84 -10.68
CA LEU A 663 17.78 12.16 -11.76
C LEU A 663 19.27 12.51 -11.86
N SER A 664 19.68 13.65 -11.33
CA SER A 664 21.05 14.16 -11.48
C SER A 664 21.60 14.70 -10.17
N THR A 665 21.72 13.81 -9.16
CA THR A 665 22.28 14.19 -7.84
C THR A 665 23.81 14.38 -7.92
N PRO A 666 24.38 15.29 -7.09
CA PRO A 666 25.82 15.57 -7.11
C PRO A 666 26.65 14.32 -6.86
N LYS A 667 27.72 14.12 -7.63
CA LYS A 667 28.71 13.08 -7.49
C LYS A 667 30.09 13.68 -7.27
N ALA A 668 30.94 12.96 -6.54
CA ALA A 668 32.30 13.43 -6.27
C ALA A 668 33.30 13.09 -7.41
N ASP A 669 32.83 12.61 -8.57
CA ASP A 669 33.64 12.10 -9.67
C ASP A 669 33.94 13.15 -10.75
N GLY A 670 33.42 14.37 -10.58
CA GLY A 670 33.62 15.47 -11.54
C GLY A 670 32.78 15.39 -12.80
N THR A 671 31.87 14.41 -12.91
CA THR A 671 30.91 14.32 -14.02
C THR A 671 29.88 15.43 -13.97
N PHE A 672 29.39 15.83 -15.15
CA PHE A 672 28.30 16.82 -15.24
C PHE A 672 27.11 16.43 -14.39
N ASN A 673 26.60 17.38 -13.59
CA ASN A 673 25.32 17.23 -12.87
C ASN A 673 24.54 18.56 -12.88
N VAL A 674 23.24 18.44 -12.86
CA VAL A 674 22.32 19.59 -12.93
C VAL A 674 22.40 20.47 -11.67
N TYR A 675 22.75 19.92 -10.51
CA TYR A 675 22.88 20.72 -9.27
C TYR A 675 23.97 21.78 -9.38
N ASP A 676 25.17 21.38 -9.81
CA ASP A 676 26.29 22.31 -9.96
C ASP A 676 26.01 23.31 -11.10
N ASP A 677 25.41 22.86 -12.21
CA ASP A 677 25.03 23.73 -13.32
C ASP A 677 24.05 24.83 -12.91
N VAL A 678 22.98 24.47 -12.17
CA VAL A 678 22.01 25.45 -11.64
C VAL A 678 22.67 26.43 -10.67
N ARG A 679 23.52 25.95 -9.75
CA ARG A 679 24.24 26.83 -8.81
C ARG A 679 25.15 27.81 -9.52
N GLU A 680 25.98 27.35 -10.47
CA GLU A 680 26.90 28.21 -11.19
C GLU A 680 26.15 29.24 -12.03
N LYS A 681 25.06 28.89 -12.67
CA LYS A 681 24.20 29.81 -13.43
C LYS A 681 23.50 30.86 -12.53
N LEU A 682 23.05 30.49 -11.34
CA LEU A 682 22.47 31.41 -10.37
C LEU A 682 23.56 32.40 -9.85
N VAL A 683 24.76 31.90 -9.53
CA VAL A 683 25.88 32.72 -9.09
C VAL A 683 26.32 33.67 -10.19
N ALA A 684 26.39 33.23 -11.43
CA ALA A 684 26.68 34.08 -12.58
C ALA A 684 25.69 35.24 -12.78
N ARG A 685 24.44 35.09 -12.29
CA ARG A 685 23.40 36.11 -12.29
C ARG A 685 23.45 37.06 -11.09
N GLY A 686 24.32 36.79 -10.13
CA GLY A 686 24.50 37.63 -8.94
C GLY A 686 23.92 37.08 -7.63
N VAL A 687 23.40 35.84 -7.62
CA VAL A 687 23.00 35.18 -6.36
C VAL A 687 24.26 34.82 -5.57
N PRO A 688 24.41 35.24 -4.30
CA PRO A 688 25.53 34.83 -3.46
C PRO A 688 25.61 33.29 -3.34
N ARG A 689 26.83 32.73 -3.51
CA ARG A 689 27.03 31.28 -3.49
C ARG A 689 26.56 30.63 -2.20
N GLU A 690 26.72 31.33 -1.09
CA GLU A 690 26.27 30.91 0.25
C GLU A 690 24.76 30.84 0.42
N GLU A 691 23.99 31.50 -0.45
CA GLU A 691 22.53 31.45 -0.45
C GLU A 691 21.96 30.24 -1.23
N VAL A 692 22.82 29.50 -1.98
CA VAL A 692 22.46 28.29 -2.72
C VAL A 692 23.12 27.06 -2.08
N ALA A 693 22.33 26.14 -1.56
CA ALA A 693 22.83 24.95 -0.89
C ALA A 693 22.23 23.64 -1.45
N PHE A 694 22.96 22.54 -1.32
CA PHE A 694 22.49 21.19 -1.66
C PHE A 694 22.37 20.38 -0.39
N ILE A 695 21.23 19.70 -0.18
CA ILE A 695 21.03 18.80 0.97
C ILE A 695 22.10 17.69 1.02
N HIS A 696 22.67 17.34 -0.14
CA HIS A 696 23.65 16.28 -0.30
C HIS A 696 25.03 16.61 0.32
N GLU A 697 25.32 17.90 0.53
CA GLU A 697 26.54 18.37 1.16
C GLU A 697 26.49 18.23 2.71
N TYR A 698 25.28 17.96 3.26
CA TYR A 698 25.03 17.88 4.70
C TYR A 698 24.68 16.45 5.13
N ASN A 699 25.69 15.61 5.37
CA ASN A 699 25.53 14.16 5.57
C ASN A 699 25.28 13.74 7.03
N THR A 700 25.35 14.66 8.01
CA THR A 700 25.03 14.36 9.42
C THR A 700 23.79 15.11 9.86
N GLU A 701 23.06 14.56 10.83
CA GLU A 701 21.82 15.19 11.34
C GLU A 701 22.11 16.60 11.91
N THR A 702 23.24 16.79 12.62
CA THR A 702 23.66 18.10 13.13
C THR A 702 23.82 19.11 12.00
N LYS A 703 24.56 18.75 10.94
CA LYS A 703 24.73 19.63 9.77
C LYS A 703 23.42 19.93 9.05
N LYS A 704 22.52 18.95 8.95
CA LYS A 704 21.19 19.18 8.39
C LYS A 704 20.37 20.14 9.23
N ALA A 705 20.39 19.99 10.55
CA ALA A 705 19.70 20.91 11.47
C ALA A 705 20.22 22.35 11.32
N GLU A 706 21.54 22.53 11.20
CA GLU A 706 22.16 23.83 10.91
C GLU A 706 21.70 24.42 9.56
N LEU A 707 21.68 23.60 8.51
CA LEU A 707 21.18 24.00 7.19
C LEU A 707 19.72 24.45 7.28
N PHE A 708 18.86 23.67 7.93
CA PHE A 708 17.44 24.00 8.06
C PHE A 708 17.23 25.27 8.87
N ALA A 709 18.04 25.52 9.89
CA ALA A 709 18.04 26.78 10.62
C ALA A 709 18.41 27.98 9.71
N LYS A 710 19.42 27.83 8.85
CA LYS A 710 19.83 28.85 7.86
C LYS A 710 18.72 29.11 6.83
N VAL A 711 18.01 28.06 6.36
CA VAL A 711 16.87 28.21 5.45
C VAL A 711 15.73 28.99 6.13
N ARG A 712 15.33 28.61 7.35
CA ARG A 712 14.30 29.35 8.13
C ARG A 712 14.66 30.81 8.39
N ALA A 713 15.96 31.08 8.60
CA ALA A 713 16.46 32.44 8.79
C ALA A 713 16.56 33.25 7.48
N GLY A 714 16.41 32.61 6.30
CA GLY A 714 16.58 33.23 5.00
C GLY A 714 18.05 33.55 4.67
N GLN A 715 19.00 32.82 5.27
CA GLN A 715 20.42 32.87 4.94
C GLN A 715 20.76 31.97 3.75
N VAL A 716 20.09 30.84 3.64
CA VAL A 716 20.06 29.99 2.45
C VAL A 716 18.68 30.19 1.81
N ARG A 717 18.66 30.77 0.62
CA ARG A 717 17.42 31.15 -0.05
C ARG A 717 17.00 30.18 -1.14
N ILE A 718 17.92 29.37 -1.67
CA ILE A 718 17.66 28.34 -2.67
C ILE A 718 18.26 27.04 -2.15
N LEU A 719 17.40 26.05 -1.84
CA LEU A 719 17.78 24.72 -1.40
C LEU A 719 17.42 23.69 -2.45
N MET A 720 18.41 22.94 -2.95
CA MET A 720 18.21 21.86 -3.89
C MET A 720 18.32 20.50 -3.19
N GLY A 721 17.47 19.57 -3.55
CA GLY A 721 17.53 18.23 -3.01
C GLY A 721 16.73 17.19 -3.78
N SER A 722 17.04 15.92 -3.48
CA SER A 722 16.26 14.78 -3.97
C SER A 722 15.12 14.45 -3.02
N THR A 723 14.06 13.83 -3.52
CA THR A 723 12.91 13.38 -2.74
C THR A 723 13.31 12.55 -1.52
N PRO A 724 14.20 11.55 -1.60
CA PRO A 724 14.58 10.75 -0.44
C PRO A 724 15.29 11.55 0.67
N LYS A 725 15.97 12.66 0.33
CA LYS A 725 16.71 13.45 1.32
C LYS A 725 15.96 14.67 1.84
N LEU A 726 15.10 15.26 1.02
CA LEU A 726 14.40 16.50 1.33
C LEU A 726 12.89 16.33 1.46
N GLY A 727 12.34 15.25 0.87
CA GLY A 727 10.90 14.98 0.83
C GLY A 727 10.28 14.48 2.13
N ALA A 728 11.07 14.04 3.13
CA ALA A 728 10.55 13.55 4.40
C ALA A 728 11.18 14.29 5.60
N GLY A 729 10.35 14.63 6.60
CA GLY A 729 10.80 15.09 7.92
C GLY A 729 11.49 16.45 8.02
N THR A 730 11.48 17.25 6.95
CA THR A 730 12.13 18.57 6.99
C THR A 730 11.15 19.66 7.41
N ASN A 731 11.56 20.51 8.35
CA ASN A 731 10.75 21.63 8.89
C ASN A 731 11.38 22.96 8.51
N ILE A 732 11.13 23.40 7.25
CA ILE A 732 11.78 24.59 6.63
C ILE A 732 10.78 25.54 5.98
N GLN A 733 9.48 25.36 6.22
CA GLN A 733 8.39 26.05 5.52
C GLN A 733 8.27 27.55 5.81
N ASP A 734 8.85 28.07 6.87
CA ASP A 734 8.57 29.42 7.41
C ASP A 734 8.56 30.53 6.36
N ARG A 735 9.51 30.51 5.43
CA ARG A 735 9.71 31.52 4.39
C ARG A 735 9.58 30.97 2.98
N LEU A 736 9.15 29.71 2.82
CA LEU A 736 9.02 29.10 1.49
C LEU A 736 7.96 29.82 0.66
N ILE A 737 8.39 30.34 -0.49
CA ILE A 737 7.52 31.08 -1.41
C ILE A 737 7.40 30.37 -2.76
N ALA A 738 8.38 29.55 -3.15
CA ALA A 738 8.33 28.79 -4.38
C ALA A 738 8.90 27.37 -4.22
N LEU A 739 8.36 26.46 -5.02
CA LEU A 739 8.82 25.10 -5.17
C LEU A 739 8.92 24.78 -6.67
N HIS A 740 10.02 24.12 -7.06
CA HIS A 740 10.30 23.76 -8.44
C HIS A 740 10.45 22.26 -8.59
N HIS A 741 9.60 21.62 -9.39
CA HIS A 741 9.72 20.22 -9.80
C HIS A 741 10.50 20.17 -11.12
N LEU A 742 11.81 20.00 -11.04
CA LEU A 742 12.67 20.00 -12.21
C LEU A 742 12.59 18.69 -13.01
N ASP A 743 12.36 17.59 -12.32
CA ASP A 743 12.03 16.29 -12.91
C ASP A 743 10.71 15.73 -12.33
N CYS A 744 10.05 14.86 -13.10
CA CYS A 744 8.81 14.22 -12.69
C CYS A 744 9.12 13.04 -11.74
N PRO A 745 8.54 13.01 -10.52
CA PRO A 745 8.68 11.86 -9.65
C PRO A 745 7.93 10.63 -10.21
N TRP A 746 8.31 9.42 -9.76
CA TRP A 746 7.65 8.18 -10.19
C TRP A 746 6.30 7.92 -9.55
N LYS A 747 6.09 8.45 -8.36
CA LYS A 747 4.94 8.10 -7.52
C LYS A 747 4.18 9.36 -7.11
N PRO A 748 2.85 9.29 -7.05
CA PRO A 748 2.04 10.35 -6.45
C PRO A 748 2.46 10.71 -5.02
N SER A 749 2.86 9.71 -4.23
CA SER A 749 3.36 9.90 -2.88
C SER A 749 4.60 10.81 -2.79
N ASP A 750 5.49 10.69 -3.76
CA ASP A 750 6.71 11.51 -3.81
C ASP A 750 6.33 12.98 -4.12
N LEU A 751 5.38 13.19 -5.04
CA LEU A 751 4.85 14.52 -5.35
C LEU A 751 4.18 15.16 -4.13
N GLU A 752 3.32 14.43 -3.44
CA GLU A 752 2.65 14.90 -2.23
C GLU A 752 3.65 15.24 -1.11
N GLN A 753 4.71 14.43 -0.95
CA GLN A 753 5.77 14.70 0.01
C GLN A 753 6.56 15.96 -0.34
N GLN A 754 6.87 16.18 -1.63
CA GLN A 754 7.54 17.38 -2.09
C GLN A 754 6.67 18.62 -1.87
N GLU A 755 5.42 18.63 -2.36
CA GLU A 755 4.49 19.75 -2.22
C GLU A 755 4.11 20.01 -0.75
N GLY A 756 4.02 18.98 0.08
CA GLY A 756 3.79 19.08 1.52
C GLY A 756 4.93 19.76 2.31
N ARG A 757 6.06 20.13 1.65
CA ARG A 757 7.09 20.95 2.29
C ARG A 757 6.72 22.43 2.28
N ILE A 758 6.05 22.90 1.23
CA ILE A 758 5.64 24.28 1.09
C ILE A 758 4.18 24.52 1.53
N LEU A 759 3.28 23.57 1.20
CA LEU A 759 1.87 23.57 1.62
C LEU A 759 1.74 23.04 3.05
N ARG A 760 2.24 23.82 4.00
CA ARG A 760 2.34 23.40 5.39
C ARG A 760 2.00 24.55 6.34
N GLN A 761 1.42 24.17 7.48
CA GLN A 761 1.16 25.11 8.58
C GLN A 761 2.47 25.75 9.06
N GLY A 762 2.42 27.02 9.42
CA GLY A 762 3.59 27.80 9.86
C GLY A 762 4.36 28.46 8.71
N ASN A 763 3.95 28.30 7.46
CA ASN A 763 4.43 29.12 6.36
C ASN A 763 3.84 30.54 6.51
N ARG A 764 4.68 31.56 6.46
CA ARG A 764 4.27 32.97 6.62
C ARG A 764 3.59 33.52 5.37
N ASN A 765 3.81 32.92 4.21
CA ASN A 765 3.24 33.35 2.95
C ASN A 765 1.80 32.86 2.84
N LYS A 766 0.89 33.72 2.41
CA LYS A 766 -0.51 33.35 2.15
C LYS A 766 -0.68 32.65 0.80
N GLN A 767 0.20 32.93 -0.13
CA GLN A 767 0.22 32.38 -1.49
C GLN A 767 1.63 31.95 -1.83
N VAL A 768 1.76 30.81 -2.51
CA VAL A 768 3.04 30.23 -2.93
C VAL A 768 2.95 29.73 -4.36
N LYS A 769 4.09 29.70 -5.06
CA LYS A 769 4.19 29.25 -6.44
C LYS A 769 4.77 27.84 -6.50
N ILE A 770 4.14 26.96 -7.28
CA ILE A 770 4.64 25.59 -7.55
C ILE A 770 4.85 25.47 -9.06
N TYR A 771 6.11 25.39 -9.45
CA TYR A 771 6.53 25.27 -10.84
C TYR A 771 6.73 23.81 -11.23
N ARG A 772 6.15 23.39 -12.36
CA ARG A 772 6.35 22.08 -12.98
C ARG A 772 6.96 22.30 -14.36
N TYR A 773 8.17 21.76 -14.58
CA TYR A 773 8.89 21.93 -15.84
C TYR A 773 8.71 20.68 -16.70
N VAL A 774 8.26 20.86 -17.94
CA VAL A 774 7.90 19.78 -18.86
C VAL A 774 8.52 20.05 -20.22
N THR A 775 9.29 19.11 -20.75
CA THR A 775 9.73 19.17 -22.15
C THR A 775 8.73 18.41 -23.00
N GLU A 776 8.08 19.12 -23.96
CA GLU A 776 7.09 18.53 -24.87
C GLU A 776 7.65 17.38 -25.68
N ASN A 777 6.79 16.45 -26.07
CA ASN A 777 7.14 15.30 -26.93
C ASN A 777 8.32 14.45 -26.42
N THR A 778 8.55 14.48 -25.11
CA THR A 778 9.54 13.67 -24.42
C THR A 778 8.88 12.79 -23.35
N PHE A 779 9.68 12.01 -22.65
CA PHE A 779 9.23 11.18 -21.53
C PHE A 779 8.60 12.01 -20.39
N ASP A 780 8.92 13.29 -20.24
CA ASP A 780 8.34 14.16 -19.21
C ASP A 780 6.82 14.28 -19.33
N SER A 781 6.32 14.68 -20.51
CA SER A 781 4.89 14.91 -20.73
C SER A 781 4.08 13.64 -20.44
N TYR A 782 4.60 12.49 -20.85
CA TYR A 782 3.99 11.20 -20.60
C TYR A 782 4.00 10.83 -19.11
N MET A 783 5.13 11.04 -18.42
CA MET A 783 5.27 10.73 -16.99
C MET A 783 4.36 11.60 -16.13
N TRP A 784 4.23 12.89 -16.42
CA TRP A 784 3.32 13.78 -15.70
C TRP A 784 1.86 13.36 -15.91
N GLN A 785 1.47 12.94 -17.11
CA GLN A 785 0.12 12.45 -17.39
C GLN A 785 -0.19 11.16 -16.62
N ILE A 786 0.73 10.20 -16.60
CA ILE A 786 0.59 8.98 -15.78
C ILE A 786 0.45 9.34 -14.30
N LEU A 787 1.30 10.23 -13.79
CA LEU A 787 1.30 10.62 -12.39
C LEU A 787 -0.02 11.29 -12.00
N GLU A 788 -0.55 12.18 -12.84
CA GLU A 788 -1.83 12.84 -12.63
C GLU A 788 -2.99 11.84 -12.63
N ASN A 789 -3.00 10.89 -13.56
CA ASN A 789 -4.01 9.83 -13.60
C ASN A 789 -3.95 8.96 -12.34
N LYS A 790 -2.75 8.58 -11.89
CA LYS A 790 -2.55 7.84 -10.63
C LYS A 790 -3.06 8.62 -9.42
N GLN A 791 -2.74 9.89 -9.33
CA GLN A 791 -3.17 10.75 -8.21
C GLN A 791 -4.68 10.91 -8.18
N LYS A 792 -5.32 11.16 -9.33
CA LYS A 792 -6.77 11.23 -9.47
C LYS A 792 -7.45 9.95 -9.03
N PHE A 793 -6.93 8.81 -9.47
CA PHE A 793 -7.41 7.48 -9.12
C PHE A 793 -7.33 7.22 -7.61
N ILE A 794 -6.16 7.42 -6.99
CA ILE A 794 -5.98 7.24 -5.54
C ILE A 794 -6.92 8.17 -4.76
N SER A 795 -7.04 9.44 -5.17
CA SER A 795 -7.94 10.40 -4.53
C SER A 795 -9.42 9.97 -4.61
N GLN A 796 -9.88 9.49 -5.76
CA GLN A 796 -11.26 9.01 -5.92
C GLN A 796 -11.59 7.85 -4.98
N ILE A 797 -10.67 6.91 -4.81
CA ILE A 797 -10.83 5.76 -3.94
C ILE A 797 -10.84 6.20 -2.47
N MET A 798 -9.85 7.02 -2.08
CA MET A 798 -9.69 7.42 -0.68
C MET A 798 -10.78 8.37 -0.19
N THR A 799 -11.34 9.22 -1.07
CA THR A 799 -12.35 10.20 -0.66
C THR A 799 -13.77 9.67 -0.65
N TYR A 800 -14.03 8.51 -1.25
CA TYR A 800 -15.39 7.95 -1.40
C TYR A 800 -16.40 8.89 -2.09
N LYS A 801 -15.92 9.91 -2.81
CA LYS A 801 -16.78 10.91 -3.49
C LYS A 801 -17.42 10.40 -4.79
N SER A 802 -17.04 9.21 -5.25
CA SER A 802 -17.60 8.62 -6.47
C SER A 802 -18.26 7.27 -6.18
N PRO A 803 -19.51 7.07 -6.62
CA PRO A 803 -20.21 5.77 -6.50
C PRO A 803 -19.69 4.74 -7.53
N VAL A 804 -18.46 4.86 -7.98
CA VAL A 804 -17.88 3.96 -8.98
C VAL A 804 -17.66 2.60 -8.35
N ARG A 805 -18.32 1.57 -8.88
CA ARG A 805 -18.19 0.20 -8.37
C ARG A 805 -16.93 -0.52 -8.88
N ALA A 806 -16.28 0.02 -9.90
CA ALA A 806 -15.06 -0.54 -10.47
C ALA A 806 -14.10 0.56 -10.94
N CYS A 807 -12.80 0.29 -10.87
CA CYS A 807 -11.75 1.20 -11.34
C CYS A 807 -10.56 0.42 -11.93
N ASP A 808 -9.84 1.04 -12.85
CA ASP A 808 -8.65 0.45 -13.44
C ASP A 808 -7.43 0.67 -12.52
N ASP A 809 -6.56 -0.33 -12.36
CA ASP A 809 -5.29 -0.19 -11.61
C ASP A 809 -4.21 0.44 -12.48
N VAL A 810 -3.30 1.21 -11.89
CA VAL A 810 -2.31 2.02 -12.60
C VAL A 810 -0.90 1.72 -12.06
N ASP A 811 -0.43 0.48 -12.21
CA ASP A 811 0.94 0.12 -11.81
C ASP A 811 1.82 -0.14 -13.04
N ASP A 812 2.69 0.83 -13.39
CA ASP A 812 3.78 0.64 -14.35
C ASP A 812 5.09 1.24 -13.83
N THR A 813 6.08 0.37 -13.67
CA THR A 813 7.43 0.75 -13.23
C THR A 813 8.41 0.99 -14.40
N SER A 814 8.02 0.65 -15.62
CA SER A 814 8.80 0.90 -16.84
C SER A 814 7.87 1.04 -18.03
N LEU A 815 8.24 1.90 -18.97
CA LEU A 815 7.49 2.06 -20.21
C LEU A 815 7.55 0.78 -21.06
N SER A 816 6.40 0.40 -21.60
CA SER A 816 6.31 -0.69 -22.58
C SER A 816 6.93 -0.29 -23.93
N TYR A 817 7.22 -1.27 -24.76
CA TYR A 817 7.69 -1.02 -26.14
C TYR A 817 6.71 -0.16 -26.93
N ALA A 818 5.39 -0.40 -26.78
CA ALA A 818 4.36 0.35 -27.49
C ALA A 818 4.34 1.82 -27.04
N GLU A 819 4.50 2.07 -25.76
CA GLU A 819 4.55 3.43 -25.18
C GLU A 819 5.80 4.20 -25.63
N ILE A 820 6.98 3.55 -25.62
CA ILE A 820 8.21 4.17 -26.14
C ILE A 820 8.08 4.49 -27.62
N LYS A 821 7.48 3.58 -28.41
CA LYS A 821 7.27 3.79 -29.84
C LYS A 821 6.24 4.91 -30.11
N ALA A 822 5.21 5.01 -29.29
CA ALA A 822 4.21 6.07 -29.38
C ALA A 822 4.83 7.44 -29.08
N LEU A 823 5.64 7.53 -28.03
CA LEU A 823 6.38 8.74 -27.66
C LEU A 823 7.34 9.18 -28.77
N ALA A 824 8.12 8.24 -29.31
CA ALA A 824 9.09 8.53 -30.37
C ALA A 824 8.43 8.98 -31.68
N LYS A 825 7.17 8.63 -31.93
CA LYS A 825 6.39 9.06 -33.11
C LYS A 825 5.52 10.30 -32.86
N GLY A 826 5.58 10.89 -31.67
CA GLY A 826 4.80 12.07 -31.31
C GLY A 826 3.28 11.85 -31.23
N ASN A 827 2.83 10.59 -31.12
CA ASN A 827 1.40 10.29 -31.04
C ASN A 827 1.07 9.52 -29.74
N PRO A 828 0.57 10.20 -28.71
CA PRO A 828 0.24 9.57 -27.42
C PRO A 828 -0.97 8.61 -27.47
N TYR A 829 -1.70 8.55 -28.58
CA TYR A 829 -2.90 7.71 -28.76
C TYR A 829 -2.64 6.35 -29.43
N ILE A 830 -1.40 6.04 -29.79
CA ILE A 830 -1.05 4.70 -30.30
C ILE A 830 -0.79 3.78 -29.10
N LYS A 831 -1.83 3.21 -28.56
CA LYS A 831 -1.76 2.07 -27.63
C LYS A 831 -1.75 0.76 -28.38
#